data_ce147b623dffe948d9cd2a961657b7fa
#
_entry.id   ce147b623dffe948d9cd2a961657b7fa
#
_cell.length_a   1.000
_cell.length_b   1.000
_cell.length_c   1.000
_cell.angle_alpha   90.00
_cell.angle_beta   90.00
_cell.angle_gamma   90.00
#
_symmetry.space_group_name_H-M   'P 1'
#
loop_
_entity.id
_entity.type
_entity.pdbx_description
1 polymer ?
#
loop_
_entity_poly.entity_id
_entity_poly.type
_entity_poly.pdbx_seq_one_letter_code
_entity_poly.pdbx_strand_id
1 'polypeptide(L)'
;MDSLLARCCPSCSHSPSNPCRNFVRCRTEGPLCHSSPSCSAARKRRIEEIVSGSRPRVKVAVASCTIAAGALEVLKAVREVSKELGLEVVKVGCSGLCFLDPWIELSAPGMPPAIFGNVDPSDVEKIIRDYLDGDVSKAYAIRYRTGRARDEDRVPTLDERPEWRLQVRYVSRNCGVVDPESLEHYIALGGYRGLERAFELGPEGVIEEIRRAGLRGRGGAGFPTWLKWKLCRERESDEKFVVANADEGDPGAYMNRLLAESDPFRIIEGLTIAGYAVGASKGYIFVRAEKRLMAERLERAVEEARKWGLLGKNILGTGFSFDIEVVLSGGAFVCGEETALLAAIEGRIPRPRQRPPYPVERGLWGKPTVINNVETLAHVATILAEGWESFAKYGTEKSRGTKMFCVTGSVRRTGAYEVPLGTSIRTLVEVIAGGSDSRIKAVQVGGPSGGCIPYELLDLPLDYESLQSVGAIMGSGGIVVIDESRCMVDVARFFTSFVVAESCGKCVPCRVGTRILQQILDRVVSGEATPEDLEVLEELGEAIKACSLCGLGMTAPNPVLSTLKHFRREYEAHVYERRCPSKTCVRLVRFEIDRSRCIGCGSCQRVCPASAVERRGSTYFIDSSKCIRCGACEVSCPVGAVVRV
;
A
#
# COMPACT_ATOMS: atom_id res chain seq x y z
N MET A 1 -7.07 -10.62 -35.50
CA MET A 1 -7.89 -9.63 -34.72
C MET A 1 -6.90 -8.81 -33.93
N ASP A 2 -6.73 -7.56 -34.28
CA ASP A 2 -5.67 -6.71 -33.68
C ASP A 2 -6.00 -6.25 -32.26
N SER A 3 -7.28 -6.30 -31.85
CA SER A 3 -7.72 -5.98 -30.49
C SER A 3 -8.97 -6.77 -30.09
N LEU A 4 -9.00 -7.20 -28.83
CA LEU A 4 -10.15 -7.85 -28.21
C LEU A 4 -11.39 -6.93 -28.17
N LEU A 5 -11.15 -5.62 -28.06
CA LEU A 5 -12.20 -4.60 -28.03
C LEU A 5 -12.81 -4.33 -29.40
N ALA A 6 -12.10 -4.67 -30.49
CA ALA A 6 -12.58 -4.47 -31.86
C ALA A 6 -13.83 -5.30 -32.17
N ARG A 7 -14.61 -4.84 -33.12
CA ARG A 7 -15.77 -5.57 -33.63
C ARG A 7 -15.30 -6.84 -34.33
N CYS A 8 -15.79 -7.98 -33.86
CA CYS A 8 -15.47 -9.28 -34.44
C CYS A 8 -16.47 -9.68 -35.54
N CYS A 9 -17.68 -9.13 -35.50
CA CYS A 9 -18.69 -9.43 -36.51
C CYS A 9 -19.35 -8.15 -37.03
N PRO A 10 -19.76 -8.14 -38.32
CA PRO A 10 -20.41 -6.97 -38.93
C PRO A 10 -21.72 -6.53 -38.24
N SER A 11 -22.43 -7.49 -37.64
CA SER A 11 -23.71 -7.23 -36.95
C SER A 11 -23.55 -6.64 -35.54
N CYS A 12 -22.32 -6.49 -35.01
CA CYS A 12 -22.11 -5.88 -33.70
C CYS A 12 -22.38 -4.37 -33.77
N SER A 13 -23.44 -3.92 -33.11
CA SER A 13 -23.83 -2.52 -33.04
C SER A 13 -23.33 -1.79 -31.81
N HIS A 14 -22.56 -2.46 -30.91
CA HIS A 14 -22.06 -1.83 -29.68
C HIS A 14 -21.26 -0.55 -29.98
N SER A 15 -21.66 0.52 -29.31
CA SER A 15 -20.96 1.81 -29.26
C SER A 15 -21.40 2.55 -27.98
N PRO A 16 -20.72 3.63 -27.56
CA PRO A 16 -21.19 4.45 -26.42
C PRO A 16 -22.63 4.99 -26.61
N SER A 17 -23.02 5.28 -27.87
CA SER A 17 -24.38 5.74 -28.21
C SER A 17 -25.41 4.62 -28.34
N ASN A 18 -24.96 3.40 -28.54
CA ASN A 18 -25.79 2.19 -28.63
C ASN A 18 -25.13 1.05 -27.85
N PRO A 19 -25.11 1.10 -26.50
CA PRO A 19 -24.39 0.15 -25.68
C PRO A 19 -25.09 -1.21 -25.65
N CYS A 20 -24.29 -2.30 -25.66
CA CYS A 20 -24.76 -3.67 -25.61
C CYS A 20 -24.55 -4.26 -24.19
N ARG A 21 -25.59 -4.81 -23.59
CA ARG A 21 -25.56 -5.41 -22.26
C ARG A 21 -24.53 -6.53 -22.11
N ASN A 22 -24.31 -7.29 -23.18
CA ASN A 22 -23.39 -8.43 -23.21
C ASN A 22 -21.99 -8.06 -23.73
N PHE A 23 -21.62 -6.78 -23.71
CA PHE A 23 -20.36 -6.32 -24.31
C PHE A 23 -19.15 -7.08 -23.80
N VAL A 24 -19.01 -7.19 -22.49
CA VAL A 24 -17.83 -7.81 -21.86
C VAL A 24 -17.77 -9.31 -22.15
N ARG A 25 -18.89 -10.03 -21.95
CA ARG A 25 -18.99 -11.47 -22.24
C ARG A 25 -18.75 -11.75 -23.72
N CYS A 26 -19.28 -10.94 -24.61
CA CYS A 26 -19.00 -11.06 -26.05
C CYS A 26 -17.51 -10.89 -26.37
N ARG A 27 -16.77 -10.10 -25.57
CA ARG A 27 -15.33 -9.90 -25.78
C ARG A 27 -14.49 -11.07 -25.27
N THR A 28 -14.96 -11.79 -24.27
CA THR A 28 -14.25 -12.92 -23.64
C THR A 28 -14.69 -14.29 -24.15
N GLU A 29 -16.00 -14.48 -24.40
CA GLU A 29 -16.59 -15.78 -24.71
C GLU A 29 -16.94 -15.94 -26.20
N GLY A 30 -17.12 -14.83 -26.91
CA GLY A 30 -17.59 -14.75 -28.28
C GLY A 30 -19.01 -14.18 -28.37
N PRO A 31 -19.53 -13.97 -29.60
CA PRO A 31 -20.81 -13.31 -29.76
C PRO A 31 -21.95 -14.10 -29.14
N LEU A 32 -22.74 -13.43 -28.29
CA LEU A 32 -23.92 -14.00 -27.63
C LEU A 32 -25.21 -13.76 -28.39
N CYS A 33 -25.19 -12.85 -29.37
CA CYS A 33 -26.37 -12.54 -30.21
C CYS A 33 -26.55 -13.50 -31.41
N HIS A 34 -25.51 -14.24 -31.78
CA HIS A 34 -25.52 -15.24 -32.83
C HIS A 34 -24.32 -16.18 -32.69
N SER A 35 -24.39 -17.37 -33.30
CA SER A 35 -23.26 -18.32 -33.29
C SER A 35 -22.19 -17.90 -34.31
N SER A 36 -20.94 -17.74 -33.87
CA SER A 36 -19.78 -17.54 -34.73
C SER A 36 -18.55 -18.22 -34.15
N PRO A 37 -18.32 -19.51 -34.48
CA PRO A 37 -17.18 -20.27 -33.99
C PRO A 37 -15.83 -19.62 -34.32
N SER A 38 -15.72 -18.99 -35.49
CA SER A 38 -14.50 -18.28 -35.92
C SER A 38 -14.19 -17.05 -35.06
N CYS A 39 -15.22 -16.28 -34.69
CA CYS A 39 -15.08 -15.15 -33.77
C CYS A 39 -14.68 -15.62 -32.37
N SER A 40 -15.31 -16.67 -31.84
CA SER A 40 -14.97 -17.22 -30.53
C SER A 40 -13.53 -17.75 -30.49
N ALA A 41 -13.10 -18.46 -31.54
CA ALA A 41 -11.71 -18.92 -31.66
C ALA A 41 -10.70 -17.77 -31.77
N ALA A 42 -11.02 -16.70 -32.53
CA ALA A 42 -10.17 -15.52 -32.64
C ALA A 42 -10.02 -14.79 -31.30
N ARG A 43 -11.09 -14.70 -30.50
CA ARG A 43 -11.05 -14.10 -29.17
C ARG A 43 -10.24 -14.92 -28.17
N LYS A 44 -10.42 -16.23 -28.13
CA LYS A 44 -9.61 -17.13 -27.30
C LYS A 44 -8.13 -16.99 -27.61
N ARG A 45 -7.76 -17.02 -28.89
CA ARG A 45 -6.36 -16.81 -29.30
C ARG A 45 -5.84 -15.45 -28.84
N ARG A 46 -6.65 -14.37 -28.98
CA ARG A 46 -6.22 -13.04 -28.54
C ARG A 46 -6.04 -12.94 -27.02
N ILE A 47 -6.91 -13.60 -26.24
CA ILE A 47 -6.74 -13.69 -24.78
C ILE A 47 -5.45 -14.47 -24.45
N GLU A 48 -5.20 -15.59 -25.11
CA GLU A 48 -3.97 -16.37 -24.93
C GLU A 48 -2.71 -15.53 -25.28
N GLU A 49 -2.78 -14.74 -26.37
CA GLU A 49 -1.69 -13.81 -26.73
C GLU A 49 -1.44 -12.76 -25.65
N ILE A 50 -2.50 -12.18 -25.07
CA ILE A 50 -2.39 -11.20 -23.98
C ILE A 50 -1.81 -11.84 -22.72
N VAL A 51 -2.29 -12.99 -22.32
CA VAL A 51 -1.94 -13.66 -21.07
C VAL A 51 -0.58 -14.33 -21.15
N SER A 52 -0.36 -15.18 -22.18
CA SER A 52 0.80 -16.06 -22.30
C SER A 52 1.87 -15.54 -23.25
N GLY A 53 1.49 -14.68 -24.23
CA GLY A 53 2.36 -14.21 -25.30
C GLY A 53 2.54 -15.24 -26.41
N SER A 54 2.42 -14.80 -27.67
CA SER A 54 2.72 -15.61 -28.86
C SER A 54 4.13 -15.37 -29.41
N ARG A 55 4.80 -14.34 -28.89
CA ARG A 55 6.17 -13.93 -29.28
C ARG A 55 7.02 -13.75 -28.03
N PRO A 56 8.35 -13.76 -28.17
CA PRO A 56 9.22 -13.38 -27.08
C PRO A 56 8.85 -11.97 -26.56
N ARG A 57 8.74 -11.86 -25.24
CA ARG A 57 8.19 -10.66 -24.57
C ARG A 57 9.03 -10.30 -23.36
N VAL A 58 9.16 -9.01 -23.12
CA VAL A 58 9.74 -8.43 -21.90
C VAL A 58 8.67 -7.61 -21.19
N LYS A 59 8.32 -7.99 -19.97
CA LYS A 59 7.54 -7.13 -19.09
C LYS A 59 8.49 -6.32 -18.22
N VAL A 60 8.23 -5.01 -18.11
CA VAL A 60 8.99 -4.09 -17.24
C VAL A 60 8.02 -3.46 -16.25
N ALA A 61 8.34 -3.58 -14.97
CA ALA A 61 7.53 -2.94 -13.93
C ALA A 61 7.76 -1.42 -13.93
N VAL A 62 6.68 -0.66 -14.14
CA VAL A 62 6.71 0.81 -14.13
C VAL A 62 5.63 1.31 -13.19
N ALA A 63 6.03 1.63 -11.96
CA ALA A 63 5.21 2.16 -10.89
C ALA A 63 6.06 3.14 -10.08
N SER A 64 5.48 3.93 -9.18
CA SER A 64 6.23 4.93 -8.41
C SER A 64 7.44 4.35 -7.66
N CYS A 65 7.32 3.14 -7.07
CA CYS A 65 8.43 2.47 -6.39
C CYS A 65 9.52 2.02 -7.36
N THR A 66 9.16 1.39 -8.46
CA THR A 66 10.13 0.90 -9.46
C THR A 66 10.82 2.04 -10.19
N ILE A 67 10.10 3.15 -10.47
CA ILE A 67 10.68 4.38 -11.04
C ILE A 67 11.74 4.96 -10.10
N ALA A 68 11.45 5.02 -8.81
CA ALA A 68 12.41 5.49 -7.81
C ALA A 68 13.66 4.58 -7.71
N ALA A 69 13.52 3.31 -8.11
CA ALA A 69 14.63 2.34 -8.17
C ALA A 69 15.35 2.29 -9.54
N GLY A 70 14.98 3.13 -10.53
CA GLY A 70 15.66 3.19 -11.83
C GLY A 70 14.95 2.46 -12.98
N ALA A 71 13.65 2.15 -12.84
CA ALA A 71 12.93 1.38 -13.87
C ALA A 71 12.78 2.10 -15.22
N LEU A 72 12.87 3.44 -15.28
CA LEU A 72 12.78 4.18 -16.55
C LEU A 72 14.02 3.96 -17.39
N GLU A 73 15.20 3.92 -16.78
CA GLU A 73 16.47 3.63 -17.41
C GLU A 73 16.51 2.17 -17.91
N VAL A 74 16.01 1.23 -17.09
CA VAL A 74 15.82 -0.17 -17.48
C VAL A 74 14.87 -0.30 -18.67
N LEU A 75 13.71 0.40 -18.63
CA LEU A 75 12.74 0.39 -19.74
C LEU A 75 13.35 0.93 -21.03
N LYS A 76 14.19 1.97 -20.96
CA LYS A 76 14.89 2.52 -22.12
C LYS A 76 15.83 1.47 -22.72
N ALA A 77 16.69 0.86 -21.90
CA ALA A 77 17.60 -0.20 -22.35
C ALA A 77 16.84 -1.40 -22.96
N VAL A 78 15.75 -1.85 -22.29
CA VAL A 78 14.88 -2.92 -22.80
C VAL A 78 14.32 -2.57 -24.18
N ARG A 79 13.84 -1.35 -24.40
CA ARG A 79 13.29 -0.92 -25.70
C ARG A 79 14.32 -0.91 -26.83
N GLU A 80 15.56 -0.51 -26.54
CA GLU A 80 16.65 -0.50 -27.50
C GLU A 80 16.98 -1.92 -27.94
N VAL A 81 17.23 -2.83 -26.99
CA VAL A 81 17.52 -4.25 -27.26
C VAL A 81 16.32 -4.97 -27.92
N SER A 82 15.10 -4.71 -27.43
CA SER A 82 13.89 -5.33 -27.96
C SER A 82 13.60 -4.95 -29.40
N LYS A 83 13.95 -3.73 -29.81
CA LYS A 83 13.81 -3.27 -31.19
C LYS A 83 14.74 -4.06 -32.13
N GLU A 84 15.96 -4.34 -31.70
CA GLU A 84 16.94 -5.16 -32.45
C GLU A 84 16.48 -6.63 -32.57
N LEU A 85 16.01 -7.21 -31.45
CA LEU A 85 15.68 -8.63 -31.36
C LEU A 85 14.22 -8.97 -31.70
N GLY A 86 13.38 -7.97 -32.00
CA GLY A 86 11.96 -8.19 -32.33
C GLY A 86 11.09 -8.62 -31.14
N LEU A 87 11.42 -8.20 -29.93
CA LEU A 87 10.67 -8.54 -28.71
C LEU A 87 9.51 -7.59 -28.47
N GLU A 88 8.42 -8.11 -27.94
CA GLU A 88 7.31 -7.30 -27.44
C GLU A 88 7.66 -6.72 -26.06
N VAL A 89 7.51 -5.41 -25.87
CA VAL A 89 7.72 -4.74 -24.57
C VAL A 89 6.38 -4.35 -23.96
N VAL A 90 6.09 -4.88 -22.77
CA VAL A 90 4.86 -4.59 -22.02
C VAL A 90 5.21 -3.88 -20.71
N LYS A 91 4.64 -2.70 -20.49
CA LYS A 91 4.72 -2.04 -19.18
C LYS A 91 3.69 -2.70 -18.25
N VAL A 92 4.11 -3.07 -17.05
CA VAL A 92 3.22 -3.59 -16.01
C VAL A 92 3.35 -2.73 -14.75
N GLY A 93 2.37 -2.84 -13.84
CA GLY A 93 2.48 -2.20 -12.53
C GLY A 93 3.40 -2.96 -11.58
N CYS A 94 3.55 -2.46 -10.36
CA CYS A 94 4.30 -3.14 -9.31
C CYS A 94 3.63 -4.47 -8.92
N SER A 95 4.44 -5.52 -8.72
CA SER A 95 3.96 -6.84 -8.27
C SER A 95 3.71 -6.92 -6.76
N GLY A 96 4.21 -5.95 -5.99
CA GLY A 96 4.26 -5.97 -4.53
C GLY A 96 5.59 -6.49 -3.96
N LEU A 97 6.45 -7.11 -4.77
CA LEU A 97 7.77 -7.60 -4.38
C LEU A 97 8.82 -6.49 -4.53
N CYS A 98 8.67 -5.40 -3.75
CA CYS A 98 9.47 -4.18 -3.91
C CYS A 98 10.97 -4.38 -3.69
N PHE A 99 11.37 -5.42 -2.97
CA PHE A 99 12.80 -5.77 -2.77
C PHE A 99 13.49 -6.25 -4.06
N LEU A 100 12.73 -6.52 -5.14
CA LEU A 100 13.24 -6.87 -6.47
C LEU A 100 13.34 -5.67 -7.41
N ASP A 101 12.85 -4.49 -7.02
CA ASP A 101 12.79 -3.32 -7.88
C ASP A 101 14.21 -2.78 -8.24
N PRO A 102 14.49 -2.43 -9.52
CA PRO A 102 13.64 -2.65 -10.69
C PRO A 102 13.72 -4.11 -11.19
N TRP A 103 12.61 -4.64 -11.68
CA TRP A 103 12.56 -6.00 -12.19
C TRP A 103 11.98 -6.09 -13.60
N ILE A 104 12.38 -7.15 -14.32
CA ILE A 104 11.82 -7.55 -15.61
C ILE A 104 11.37 -9.01 -15.59
N GLU A 105 10.36 -9.34 -16.40
CA GLU A 105 9.97 -10.73 -16.67
C GLU A 105 10.15 -11.00 -18.15
N LEU A 106 10.91 -12.05 -18.47
CA LEU A 106 11.12 -12.52 -19.83
C LEU A 106 10.25 -13.76 -20.08
N SER A 107 9.61 -13.81 -21.24
CA SER A 107 8.87 -14.99 -21.70
C SER A 107 9.10 -15.21 -23.20
N ALA A 108 9.28 -16.46 -23.60
CA ALA A 108 9.40 -16.86 -25.00
C ALA A 108 8.75 -18.24 -25.21
N PRO A 109 8.25 -18.54 -26.43
CA PRO A 109 7.65 -19.84 -26.72
C PRO A 109 8.58 -21.00 -26.36
N GLY A 110 8.10 -21.91 -25.52
CA GLY A 110 8.86 -23.09 -25.09
C GLY A 110 9.85 -22.84 -23.94
N MET A 111 10.05 -21.62 -23.51
CA MET A 111 10.89 -21.28 -22.37
C MET A 111 10.05 -21.00 -21.11
N PRO A 112 10.56 -21.27 -19.90
CA PRO A 112 9.88 -20.89 -18.68
C PRO A 112 9.89 -19.35 -18.52
N PRO A 113 8.76 -18.70 -18.24
CA PRO A 113 8.78 -17.28 -17.93
C PRO A 113 9.63 -17.02 -16.68
N ALA A 114 10.63 -16.14 -16.79
CA ALA A 114 11.65 -15.92 -15.78
C ALA A 114 11.66 -14.45 -15.30
N ILE A 115 11.75 -14.25 -13.99
CA ILE A 115 11.79 -12.94 -13.33
C ILE A 115 13.23 -12.65 -12.90
N PHE A 116 13.72 -11.48 -13.30
CA PHE A 116 15.03 -10.95 -12.92
C PHE A 116 14.81 -9.69 -12.09
N GLY A 117 15.37 -9.65 -10.89
CA GLY A 117 15.25 -8.50 -9.97
C GLY A 117 16.54 -7.72 -9.83
N ASN A 118 16.45 -6.49 -9.30
CA ASN A 118 17.57 -5.57 -9.10
C ASN A 118 18.38 -5.37 -10.40
N VAL A 119 17.67 -5.19 -11.51
CA VAL A 119 18.25 -5.13 -12.86
C VAL A 119 18.96 -3.79 -13.06
N ASP A 120 20.25 -3.84 -13.34
CA ASP A 120 20.99 -2.67 -13.80
C ASP A 120 20.73 -2.45 -15.30
N PRO A 121 20.53 -1.20 -15.78
CA PRO A 121 20.35 -0.90 -17.19
C PRO A 121 21.47 -1.45 -18.09
N SER A 122 22.72 -1.51 -17.61
CA SER A 122 23.87 -2.05 -18.33
C SER A 122 23.83 -3.58 -18.52
N ASP A 123 23.08 -4.30 -17.68
CA ASP A 123 22.95 -5.76 -17.73
C ASP A 123 21.79 -6.23 -18.60
N VAL A 124 20.89 -5.34 -19.01
CA VAL A 124 19.64 -5.67 -19.74
C VAL A 124 19.90 -6.49 -20.99
N GLU A 125 20.83 -6.06 -21.85
CA GLU A 125 21.14 -6.77 -23.10
C GLU A 125 21.62 -8.18 -22.82
N LYS A 126 22.54 -8.33 -21.86
CA LYS A 126 23.08 -9.63 -21.48
C LYS A 126 22.00 -10.56 -20.92
N ILE A 127 21.16 -10.06 -20.01
CA ILE A 127 20.07 -10.84 -19.42
C ILE A 127 19.11 -11.33 -20.51
N ILE A 128 18.75 -10.50 -21.47
CA ILE A 128 17.83 -10.87 -22.54
C ILE A 128 18.47 -11.90 -23.47
N ARG A 129 19.73 -11.72 -23.89
CA ARG A 129 20.43 -12.67 -24.75
C ARG A 129 20.67 -14.01 -24.07
N ASP A 130 21.17 -14.01 -22.82
CA ASP A 130 21.35 -15.20 -22.02
C ASP A 130 20.05 -16.02 -21.90
N TYR A 131 18.93 -15.32 -21.62
CA TYR A 131 17.60 -15.95 -21.56
C TYR A 131 17.16 -16.57 -22.91
N LEU A 132 17.33 -15.85 -24.02
CA LEU A 132 16.95 -16.34 -25.34
C LEU A 132 17.81 -17.53 -25.76
N ASP A 133 19.07 -17.61 -25.30
CA ASP A 133 19.99 -18.74 -25.48
C ASP A 133 19.71 -19.90 -24.51
N GLY A 134 18.65 -19.82 -23.70
CA GLY A 134 18.18 -20.86 -22.80
C GLY A 134 18.77 -20.83 -21.40
N ASP A 135 19.45 -19.76 -20.99
CA ASP A 135 20.01 -19.63 -19.64
C ASP A 135 19.08 -18.83 -18.72
N VAL A 136 18.60 -19.48 -17.65
CA VAL A 136 17.78 -18.87 -16.59
C VAL A 136 18.49 -18.83 -15.24
N SER A 137 19.77 -19.19 -15.17
CA SER A 137 20.53 -19.37 -13.92
C SER A 137 20.55 -18.14 -13.00
N LYS A 138 20.42 -16.94 -13.58
CA LYS A 138 20.39 -15.65 -12.86
C LYS A 138 19.00 -15.16 -12.50
N ALA A 139 17.96 -15.90 -12.90
CA ALA A 139 16.59 -15.50 -12.57
C ALA A 139 16.33 -15.62 -11.06
N TYR A 140 15.62 -14.66 -10.51
CA TYR A 140 15.12 -14.71 -9.14
C TYR A 140 14.16 -15.90 -8.96
N ALA A 141 13.25 -16.07 -9.92
CA ALA A 141 12.31 -17.19 -9.98
C ALA A 141 11.82 -17.41 -11.41
N ILE A 142 11.35 -18.62 -11.69
CA ILE A 142 10.56 -18.95 -12.88
C ILE A 142 9.10 -19.17 -12.52
N ARG A 143 8.17 -18.97 -13.46
CA ARG A 143 6.75 -19.21 -13.16
C ARG A 143 6.41 -20.70 -13.10
N TYR A 144 6.96 -21.49 -14.00
CA TYR A 144 6.80 -22.95 -14.06
C TYR A 144 7.96 -23.55 -14.85
N ARG A 145 8.19 -24.86 -14.68
CA ARG A 145 9.25 -25.60 -15.36
C ARG A 145 8.79 -26.07 -16.73
N THR A 146 9.67 -26.02 -17.72
CA THR A 146 9.43 -26.51 -19.10
C THR A 146 10.31 -27.66 -19.48
N GLY A 147 11.40 -27.88 -18.77
CA GLY A 147 12.46 -28.87 -19.09
C GLY A 147 13.31 -28.47 -20.30
N ARG A 148 13.29 -27.21 -20.71
CA ARG A 148 14.00 -26.71 -21.90
C ARG A 148 15.09 -25.69 -21.62
N ALA A 149 15.01 -24.99 -20.49
CA ALA A 149 16.04 -24.04 -20.12
C ALA A 149 17.20 -24.71 -19.36
N ARG A 150 18.40 -24.18 -19.55
CA ARG A 150 19.58 -24.60 -18.76
C ARG A 150 19.43 -24.14 -17.32
N ASP A 151 19.87 -24.96 -16.38
CA ASP A 151 19.83 -24.71 -14.94
C ASP A 151 18.42 -24.41 -14.37
N GLU A 152 17.36 -24.75 -15.13
CA GLU A 152 15.94 -24.53 -14.72
C GLU A 152 15.64 -25.22 -13.37
N ASP A 153 16.23 -26.40 -13.12
CA ASP A 153 16.03 -27.14 -11.87
C ASP A 153 16.66 -26.46 -10.64
N ARG A 154 17.63 -25.58 -10.85
CA ARG A 154 18.31 -24.81 -9.79
C ARG A 154 17.60 -23.51 -9.45
N VAL A 155 16.75 -23.03 -10.34
CA VAL A 155 15.98 -21.80 -10.12
C VAL A 155 14.64 -22.17 -9.50
N PRO A 156 14.26 -21.58 -8.34
CA PRO A 156 12.97 -21.87 -7.73
C PRO A 156 11.82 -21.33 -8.58
N THR A 157 10.70 -22.04 -8.57
CA THR A 157 9.45 -21.47 -9.07
C THR A 157 8.89 -20.43 -8.10
N LEU A 158 8.00 -19.56 -8.59
CA LEU A 158 7.33 -18.58 -7.72
C LEU A 158 6.57 -19.28 -6.58
N ASP A 159 5.95 -20.44 -6.84
CA ASP A 159 5.20 -21.19 -5.84
C ASP A 159 6.11 -21.86 -4.79
N GLU A 160 7.41 -21.99 -5.04
CA GLU A 160 8.39 -22.41 -4.05
C GLU A 160 8.86 -21.26 -3.16
N ARG A 161 8.59 -20.00 -3.53
CA ARG A 161 8.95 -18.81 -2.77
C ARG A 161 7.92 -18.48 -1.70
N PRO A 162 8.30 -18.42 -0.40
CA PRO A 162 7.35 -18.12 0.69
C PRO A 162 6.60 -16.80 0.50
N GLU A 163 7.30 -15.77 0.06
CA GLU A 163 6.76 -14.42 -0.19
C GLU A 163 5.74 -14.37 -1.34
N TRP A 164 5.61 -15.43 -2.13
CA TRP A 164 4.58 -15.59 -3.15
C TRP A 164 3.52 -16.62 -2.73
N ARG A 165 3.95 -17.81 -2.36
CA ARG A 165 3.08 -18.96 -2.06
C ARG A 165 2.11 -18.70 -0.91
N LEU A 166 2.54 -17.96 0.12
CA LEU A 166 1.74 -17.71 1.31
C LEU A 166 0.79 -16.52 1.18
N GLN A 167 0.80 -15.85 0.04
CA GLN A 167 -0.19 -14.82 -0.29
C GLN A 167 -1.46 -15.43 -0.88
N VAL A 168 -2.56 -14.72 -0.70
CA VAL A 168 -3.80 -14.90 -1.46
C VAL A 168 -4.03 -13.64 -2.27
N ARG A 169 -3.55 -13.64 -3.49
CA ARG A 169 -3.64 -12.48 -4.40
C ARG A 169 -5.05 -12.33 -4.97
N TYR A 170 -5.97 -11.91 -4.14
CA TYR A 170 -7.38 -11.77 -4.50
C TYR A 170 -7.66 -10.47 -5.25
N VAL A 171 -7.20 -9.31 -4.74
CA VAL A 171 -7.28 -8.02 -5.43
C VAL A 171 -5.99 -7.66 -6.18
N SER A 172 -4.86 -8.16 -5.71
CA SER A 172 -3.54 -7.88 -6.31
C SER A 172 -3.17 -8.84 -7.45
N ARG A 173 -4.08 -9.73 -7.88
CA ARG A 173 -3.79 -10.76 -8.91
C ARG A 173 -3.25 -10.21 -10.23
N ASN A 174 -3.71 -9.04 -10.63
CA ASN A 174 -3.29 -8.38 -11.87
C ASN A 174 -2.03 -7.51 -11.71
N CYS A 175 -1.62 -7.23 -10.46
CA CYS A 175 -0.45 -6.42 -10.17
C CYS A 175 0.83 -7.12 -10.65
N GLY A 176 1.61 -6.44 -11.49
CA GLY A 176 2.78 -7.02 -12.17
C GLY A 176 2.44 -7.95 -13.35
N VAL A 177 1.18 -8.02 -13.79
CA VAL A 177 0.72 -8.92 -14.85
C VAL A 177 0.20 -8.16 -16.06
N VAL A 178 -0.71 -7.20 -15.83
CA VAL A 178 -1.37 -6.43 -16.89
C VAL A 178 -0.66 -5.11 -17.18
N ASP A 179 -0.83 -4.61 -18.40
CA ASP A 179 -0.59 -3.20 -18.68
C ASP A 179 -1.71 -2.36 -18.05
N PRO A 180 -1.41 -1.52 -17.06
CA PRO A 180 -2.42 -0.74 -16.34
C PRO A 180 -3.13 0.33 -17.20
N GLU A 181 -2.58 0.62 -18.38
CA GLU A 181 -3.16 1.57 -19.33
C GLU A 181 -4.04 0.87 -20.40
N SER A 182 -4.15 -0.48 -20.34
CA SER A 182 -4.88 -1.28 -21.32
C SER A 182 -6.17 -1.87 -20.76
N LEU A 183 -7.31 -1.30 -21.16
CA LEU A 183 -8.64 -1.89 -20.90
C LEU A 183 -8.76 -3.30 -21.49
N GLU A 184 -8.13 -3.55 -22.64
CA GLU A 184 -8.11 -4.85 -23.29
C GLU A 184 -7.51 -5.94 -22.38
N HIS A 185 -6.35 -5.64 -21.74
CA HIS A 185 -5.72 -6.55 -20.79
C HIS A 185 -6.61 -6.83 -19.58
N TYR A 186 -7.26 -5.79 -19.04
CA TYR A 186 -8.17 -5.94 -17.92
C TYR A 186 -9.36 -6.85 -18.26
N ILE A 187 -10.01 -6.64 -19.41
CA ILE A 187 -11.13 -7.47 -19.87
C ILE A 187 -10.67 -8.91 -20.19
N ALA A 188 -9.49 -9.10 -20.79
CA ALA A 188 -8.94 -10.43 -21.08
C ALA A 188 -8.80 -11.30 -19.81
N LEU A 189 -8.54 -10.67 -18.65
CA LEU A 189 -8.44 -11.33 -17.34
C LEU A 189 -9.76 -11.32 -16.55
N GLY A 190 -10.89 -11.09 -17.21
CA GLY A 190 -12.22 -11.15 -16.62
C GLY A 190 -12.71 -9.87 -15.97
N GLY A 191 -12.08 -8.74 -16.24
CA GLY A 191 -12.52 -7.42 -15.80
C GLY A 191 -13.91 -7.06 -16.33
N TYR A 192 -14.63 -6.23 -15.59
CA TYR A 192 -16.03 -5.81 -15.82
C TYR A 192 -17.09 -6.92 -15.76
N ARG A 193 -16.72 -8.17 -15.49
CA ARG A 193 -17.70 -9.24 -15.22
C ARG A 193 -18.49 -8.98 -13.94
N GLY A 194 -17.86 -8.36 -12.95
CA GLY A 194 -18.52 -7.94 -11.72
C GLY A 194 -19.63 -6.92 -11.97
N LEU A 195 -19.40 -5.97 -12.87
CA LEU A 195 -20.39 -4.97 -13.25
C LEU A 195 -21.56 -5.60 -14.03
N GLU A 196 -21.29 -6.50 -14.99
CA GLU A 196 -22.38 -7.24 -15.69
C GLU A 196 -23.25 -8.01 -14.70
N ARG A 197 -22.63 -8.75 -13.77
CA ARG A 197 -23.35 -9.49 -12.73
C ARG A 197 -24.12 -8.56 -11.77
N ALA A 198 -23.56 -7.40 -11.44
CA ALA A 198 -24.25 -6.41 -10.62
C ALA A 198 -25.58 -5.98 -11.26
N PHE A 199 -25.62 -5.79 -12.58
CA PHE A 199 -26.83 -5.46 -13.31
C PHE A 199 -27.83 -6.63 -13.38
N GLU A 200 -27.35 -7.88 -13.33
CA GLU A 200 -28.22 -9.08 -13.25
C GLU A 200 -28.88 -9.20 -11.87
N LEU A 201 -28.13 -8.92 -10.81
CA LEU A 201 -28.59 -9.04 -9.42
C LEU A 201 -29.52 -7.89 -8.99
N GLY A 202 -29.42 -6.74 -9.63
CA GLY A 202 -30.07 -5.52 -9.16
C GLY A 202 -29.38 -4.91 -7.93
N PRO A 203 -29.71 -3.65 -7.57
CA PRO A 203 -29.03 -2.92 -6.50
C PRO A 203 -29.10 -3.61 -5.13
N GLU A 204 -30.26 -4.13 -4.75
CA GLU A 204 -30.47 -4.85 -3.50
C GLU A 204 -29.69 -6.17 -3.47
N GLY A 205 -29.67 -6.89 -4.60
CA GLY A 205 -28.89 -8.12 -4.76
C GLY A 205 -27.39 -7.87 -4.62
N VAL A 206 -26.89 -6.75 -5.14
CA VAL A 206 -25.48 -6.33 -4.95
C VAL A 206 -25.17 -6.09 -3.48
N ILE A 207 -26.03 -5.36 -2.75
CA ILE A 207 -25.83 -5.10 -1.31
C ILE A 207 -25.85 -6.42 -0.53
N GLU A 208 -26.75 -7.34 -0.88
CA GLU A 208 -26.85 -8.66 -0.24
C GLU A 208 -25.59 -9.52 -0.52
N GLU A 209 -25.06 -9.50 -1.74
CA GLU A 209 -23.82 -10.20 -2.10
C GLU A 209 -22.64 -9.69 -1.25
N ILE A 210 -22.51 -8.38 -1.08
CA ILE A 210 -21.47 -7.77 -0.22
C ILE A 210 -21.71 -8.08 1.27
N ARG A 211 -22.98 -8.19 1.70
CA ARG A 211 -23.32 -8.60 3.06
C ARG A 211 -22.88 -10.04 3.34
N ARG A 212 -23.20 -10.96 2.43
CA ARG A 212 -22.80 -12.38 2.52
C ARG A 212 -21.28 -12.55 2.51
N ALA A 213 -20.59 -11.79 1.67
CA ALA A 213 -19.12 -11.76 1.65
C ALA A 213 -18.53 -11.32 3.00
N GLY A 214 -19.27 -10.54 3.78
CA GLY A 214 -18.77 -9.99 5.04
C GLY A 214 -17.68 -8.95 4.85
N LEU A 215 -17.68 -8.24 3.70
CA LEU A 215 -16.65 -7.24 3.40
C LEU A 215 -16.76 -6.05 4.35
N ARG A 216 -15.67 -5.81 5.08
CA ARG A 216 -15.47 -4.62 5.93
C ARG A 216 -14.52 -3.65 5.24
N GLY A 217 -14.67 -2.36 5.49
CA GLY A 217 -13.84 -1.30 4.93
C GLY A 217 -12.34 -1.52 5.20
N ARG A 218 -11.50 -1.45 4.15
CA ARG A 218 -10.05 -1.69 4.19
C ARG A 218 -9.22 -0.44 4.51
N GLY A 219 -9.87 0.70 4.73
CA GLY A 219 -9.20 1.95 5.13
C GLY A 219 -8.83 2.06 6.61
N GLY A 220 -9.08 1.03 7.43
CA GLY A 220 -8.61 0.96 8.82
C GLY A 220 -9.70 0.79 9.88
N ALA A 221 -10.86 1.44 9.74
CA ALA A 221 -11.95 1.36 10.73
C ALA A 221 -12.77 0.06 10.66
N GLY A 222 -12.71 -0.69 9.55
CA GLY A 222 -13.39 -1.97 9.42
C GLY A 222 -14.93 -1.90 9.47
N PHE A 223 -15.55 -0.78 9.12
CA PHE A 223 -17.01 -0.66 9.10
C PHE A 223 -17.62 -1.56 7.99
N PRO A 224 -18.75 -2.26 8.24
CA PRO A 224 -19.38 -3.12 7.24
C PRO A 224 -19.79 -2.35 5.99
N THR A 225 -19.26 -2.73 4.83
CA THR A 225 -19.47 -2.02 3.56
C THR A 225 -20.93 -2.05 3.13
N TRP A 226 -21.58 -3.21 3.23
CA TRP A 226 -23.00 -3.38 2.88
C TRP A 226 -23.93 -2.48 3.68
N LEU A 227 -23.64 -2.29 4.98
CA LEU A 227 -24.48 -1.46 5.86
C LEU A 227 -24.37 0.02 5.48
N LYS A 228 -23.15 0.51 5.19
CA LYS A 228 -22.93 1.86 4.69
C LYS A 228 -23.74 2.10 3.39
N TRP A 229 -23.72 1.15 2.46
CA TRP A 229 -24.46 1.24 1.20
C TRP A 229 -25.97 1.21 1.40
N LYS A 230 -26.47 0.29 2.23
CA LYS A 230 -27.89 0.20 2.58
C LYS A 230 -28.40 1.50 3.16
N LEU A 231 -27.72 2.04 4.18
CA LEU A 231 -28.11 3.30 4.82
C LEU A 231 -28.16 4.48 3.83
N CYS A 232 -27.25 4.55 2.88
CA CYS A 232 -27.28 5.60 1.85
C CYS A 232 -28.40 5.38 0.83
N ARG A 233 -28.62 4.09 0.41
CA ARG A 233 -29.66 3.75 -0.55
C ARG A 233 -31.06 4.10 -0.03
N GLU A 234 -31.33 3.82 1.24
CA GLU A 234 -32.61 4.06 1.89
C GLU A 234 -32.94 5.56 2.10
N ARG A 235 -31.96 6.46 1.93
CA ARG A 235 -32.21 7.91 2.01
C ARG A 235 -32.88 8.40 0.72
N GLU A 236 -34.00 9.08 0.87
CA GLU A 236 -34.63 9.82 -0.22
C GLU A 236 -33.79 11.04 -0.57
N SER A 237 -33.41 11.18 -1.83
CA SER A 237 -32.67 12.32 -2.36
C SER A 237 -32.76 12.33 -3.89
N ASP A 238 -32.80 13.51 -4.47
CA ASP A 238 -32.72 13.76 -5.89
C ASP A 238 -31.35 13.34 -6.48
N GLU A 239 -30.31 13.41 -5.67
CA GLU A 239 -28.95 13.06 -6.07
C GLU A 239 -28.20 12.36 -4.93
N LYS A 240 -27.33 11.41 -5.27
CA LYS A 240 -26.45 10.70 -4.35
C LYS A 240 -25.05 10.60 -4.96
N PHE A 241 -24.04 10.50 -4.11
CA PHE A 241 -22.65 10.42 -4.51
C PHE A 241 -21.95 9.20 -3.93
N VAL A 242 -20.91 8.74 -4.65
CA VAL A 242 -19.95 7.76 -4.13
C VAL A 242 -18.54 8.29 -4.29
N VAL A 243 -17.68 8.04 -3.30
CA VAL A 243 -16.30 8.52 -3.30
C VAL A 243 -15.34 7.38 -3.00
N ALA A 244 -14.35 7.21 -3.88
CA ALA A 244 -13.19 6.38 -3.62
C ALA A 244 -12.14 7.23 -2.89
N ASN A 245 -11.88 6.89 -1.63
CA ASN A 245 -10.83 7.53 -0.85
C ASN A 245 -9.47 6.91 -1.21
N ALA A 246 -8.71 7.65 -2.01
CA ALA A 246 -7.36 7.34 -2.44
C ALA A 246 -6.31 8.27 -1.78
N ASP A 247 -6.70 8.99 -0.72
CA ASP A 247 -5.81 9.86 0.06
C ASP A 247 -5.00 9.03 1.06
N GLU A 248 -3.99 8.31 0.54
CA GLU A 248 -3.10 7.44 1.28
C GLU A 248 -1.90 8.23 1.78
N GLY A 249 -1.95 8.67 3.03
CA GLY A 249 -0.98 9.54 3.64
C GLY A 249 -0.07 8.90 4.70
N ASP A 250 -0.33 7.66 5.11
CA ASP A 250 0.47 6.96 6.11
C ASP A 250 1.89 6.67 5.61
N PRO A 251 2.95 7.10 6.30
CA PRO A 251 4.32 6.66 6.01
C PRO A 251 4.44 5.13 6.09
N GLY A 252 4.98 4.52 5.02
CA GLY A 252 5.11 3.07 4.92
C GLY A 252 3.86 2.33 4.42
N ALA A 253 2.74 3.02 4.16
CA ALA A 253 1.56 2.44 3.53
C ALA A 253 1.43 2.90 2.07
N TYR A 254 1.30 1.94 1.14
CA TYR A 254 1.22 2.21 -0.30
C TYR A 254 0.37 1.19 -1.06
N MET A 255 -0.55 0.48 -0.39
CA MET A 255 -1.39 -0.54 -1.00
C MET A 255 -2.40 0.07 -1.99
N ASN A 256 -3.01 1.22 -1.66
CA ASN A 256 -3.95 1.88 -2.55
C ASN A 256 -3.24 2.43 -3.80
N ARG A 257 -2.06 3.02 -3.62
CA ARG A 257 -1.20 3.45 -4.72
C ARG A 257 -0.81 2.27 -5.60
N LEU A 258 -0.36 1.15 -5.00
CA LEU A 258 0.02 -0.05 -5.75
C LEU A 258 -1.14 -0.57 -6.59
N LEU A 259 -2.34 -0.70 -6.02
CA LEU A 259 -3.54 -1.14 -6.75
C LEU A 259 -3.91 -0.17 -7.89
N ALA A 260 -3.94 1.13 -7.62
CA ALA A 260 -4.33 2.12 -8.60
C ALA A 260 -3.29 2.29 -9.73
N GLU A 261 -2.01 2.16 -9.42
CA GLU A 261 -0.94 2.18 -10.43
C GLU A 261 -0.82 0.87 -11.22
N SER A 262 -1.37 -0.25 -10.71
CA SER A 262 -1.21 -1.57 -11.35
C SER A 262 -2.48 -2.11 -11.99
N ASP A 263 -3.66 -1.77 -11.46
CA ASP A 263 -4.96 -2.26 -11.94
C ASP A 263 -6.07 -1.20 -11.74
N PRO A 264 -5.94 0.00 -12.36
CA PRO A 264 -6.87 1.11 -12.13
C PRO A 264 -8.31 0.80 -12.55
N PHE A 265 -8.51 -0.03 -13.57
CA PHE A 265 -9.83 -0.41 -14.06
C PHE A 265 -10.65 -1.16 -13.02
N ARG A 266 -10.01 -1.96 -12.16
CA ARG A 266 -10.67 -2.67 -11.05
C ARG A 266 -11.30 -1.72 -10.04
N ILE A 267 -10.63 -0.60 -9.79
CA ILE A 267 -11.13 0.45 -8.87
C ILE A 267 -12.33 1.15 -9.50
N ILE A 268 -12.25 1.47 -10.79
CA ILE A 268 -13.34 2.11 -11.54
C ILE A 268 -14.55 1.19 -11.61
N GLU A 269 -14.37 -0.09 -11.90
CA GLU A 269 -15.44 -1.09 -11.89
C GLU A 269 -16.11 -1.16 -10.50
N GLY A 270 -15.31 -1.28 -9.43
CA GLY A 270 -15.83 -1.34 -8.05
C GLY A 270 -16.58 -0.08 -7.64
N LEU A 271 -16.10 1.10 -8.04
CA LEU A 271 -16.78 2.37 -7.77
C LEU A 271 -18.09 2.49 -8.57
N THR A 272 -18.11 2.01 -9.82
CA THR A 272 -19.31 1.98 -10.66
C THR A 272 -20.39 1.04 -10.07
N ILE A 273 -19.98 -0.14 -9.58
CA ILE A 273 -20.85 -1.07 -8.87
C ILE A 273 -21.41 -0.43 -7.59
N ALA A 274 -20.59 0.26 -6.81
CA ALA A 274 -21.04 0.99 -5.62
C ALA A 274 -22.05 2.09 -5.99
N GLY A 275 -21.80 2.84 -7.07
CA GLY A 275 -22.73 3.83 -7.61
C GLY A 275 -24.09 3.23 -7.96
N TYR A 276 -24.08 2.10 -8.65
CA TYR A 276 -25.30 1.35 -9.01
C TYR A 276 -26.06 0.88 -7.76
N ALA A 277 -25.35 0.28 -6.81
CA ALA A 277 -25.95 -0.26 -5.59
C ALA A 277 -26.66 0.80 -4.75
N VAL A 278 -26.11 2.01 -4.63
CA VAL A 278 -26.68 3.09 -3.80
C VAL A 278 -27.61 4.02 -4.58
N GLY A 279 -27.63 3.94 -5.91
CA GLY A 279 -28.41 4.82 -6.79
C GLY A 279 -27.75 6.20 -6.98
N ALA A 280 -26.41 6.25 -7.02
CA ALA A 280 -25.68 7.47 -7.32
C ALA A 280 -25.53 7.70 -8.82
N SER A 281 -25.49 8.96 -9.24
CA SER A 281 -25.25 9.39 -10.63
C SER A 281 -23.81 9.83 -10.89
N LYS A 282 -23.07 10.17 -9.84
CA LYS A 282 -21.71 10.70 -9.91
C LYS A 282 -20.81 10.05 -8.87
N GLY A 283 -19.59 9.72 -9.28
CA GLY A 283 -18.51 9.24 -8.43
C GLY A 283 -17.29 10.16 -8.45
N TYR A 284 -16.52 10.15 -7.37
CA TYR A 284 -15.25 10.85 -7.26
C TYR A 284 -14.16 9.90 -6.80
N ILE A 285 -12.95 10.05 -7.36
CA ILE A 285 -11.75 9.39 -6.85
C ILE A 285 -10.85 10.50 -6.29
N PHE A 286 -10.70 10.53 -4.98
CA PHE A 286 -9.96 11.57 -4.28
C PHE A 286 -8.53 11.12 -4.01
N VAL A 287 -7.56 11.70 -4.74
CA VAL A 287 -6.15 11.30 -4.79
C VAL A 287 -5.26 12.38 -4.17
N ARG A 288 -4.25 11.99 -3.39
CA ARG A 288 -3.22 12.94 -2.90
C ARG A 288 -2.43 13.54 -4.06
N ALA A 289 -2.19 14.86 -4.00
CA ALA A 289 -1.55 15.62 -5.08
C ALA A 289 -0.13 15.13 -5.44
N GLU A 290 0.61 14.58 -4.47
CA GLU A 290 1.94 14.02 -4.71
C GLU A 290 1.93 12.66 -5.42
N LYS A 291 0.78 11.99 -5.52
CA LYS A 291 0.62 10.69 -6.19
C LYS A 291 0.26 10.84 -7.67
N ARG A 292 1.07 11.60 -8.43
CA ARG A 292 0.76 11.99 -9.82
C ARG A 292 0.53 10.81 -10.75
N LEU A 293 1.43 9.81 -10.75
CA LEU A 293 1.28 8.62 -11.61
C LEU A 293 -0.03 7.86 -11.33
N MET A 294 -0.43 7.79 -10.06
CA MET A 294 -1.71 7.21 -9.65
C MET A 294 -2.89 7.98 -10.25
N ALA A 295 -2.88 9.31 -10.17
CA ALA A 295 -3.92 10.15 -10.73
C ALA A 295 -4.00 10.02 -12.26
N GLU A 296 -2.86 10.13 -12.96
CA GLU A 296 -2.77 9.99 -14.41
C GLU A 296 -3.32 8.65 -14.92
N ARG A 297 -3.00 7.55 -14.24
CA ARG A 297 -3.52 6.22 -14.62
C ARG A 297 -5.01 6.08 -14.37
N LEU A 298 -5.52 6.62 -13.27
CA LEU A 298 -6.95 6.63 -12.97
C LEU A 298 -7.72 7.49 -13.98
N GLU A 299 -7.21 8.68 -14.34
CA GLU A 299 -7.81 9.56 -15.35
C GLU A 299 -7.90 8.86 -16.73
N ARG A 300 -6.79 8.26 -17.17
CA ARG A 300 -6.76 7.48 -18.44
C ARG A 300 -7.74 6.32 -18.41
N ALA A 301 -7.81 5.59 -17.30
CA ALA A 301 -8.72 4.47 -17.18
C ALA A 301 -10.20 4.92 -17.16
N VAL A 302 -10.51 6.07 -16.58
CA VAL A 302 -11.84 6.71 -16.65
C VAL A 302 -12.17 7.08 -18.10
N GLU A 303 -11.25 7.70 -18.84
CA GLU A 303 -11.43 8.06 -20.24
C GLU A 303 -11.67 6.83 -21.13
N GLU A 304 -10.86 5.78 -20.96
CA GLU A 304 -11.04 4.53 -21.70
C GLU A 304 -12.37 3.84 -21.35
N ALA A 305 -12.79 3.84 -20.09
CA ALA A 305 -14.09 3.29 -19.70
C ALA A 305 -15.25 4.07 -20.33
N ARG A 306 -15.18 5.40 -20.41
CA ARG A 306 -16.17 6.24 -21.12
C ARG A 306 -16.22 5.92 -22.60
N LYS A 307 -15.07 5.81 -23.25
CA LYS A 307 -14.96 5.51 -24.69
C LYS A 307 -15.63 4.19 -25.07
N TRP A 308 -15.66 3.25 -24.15
CA TRP A 308 -16.27 1.93 -24.39
C TRP A 308 -17.67 1.76 -23.77
N GLY A 309 -18.30 2.84 -23.26
CA GLY A 309 -19.66 2.80 -22.70
C GLY A 309 -19.77 2.04 -21.38
N LEU A 310 -18.65 1.93 -20.67
CA LEU A 310 -18.56 1.36 -19.32
C LEU A 310 -18.71 2.44 -18.23
N LEU A 311 -18.70 3.71 -18.63
CA LEU A 311 -19.04 4.90 -17.86
C LEU A 311 -19.86 5.86 -18.75
N GLY A 312 -20.55 6.82 -18.12
CA GLY A 312 -21.35 7.84 -18.78
C GLY A 312 -22.84 7.48 -18.81
N LYS A 313 -23.51 7.76 -19.92
CA LYS A 313 -24.95 7.55 -20.07
C LYS A 313 -25.28 6.12 -20.47
N ASN A 314 -26.35 5.57 -19.88
CA ASN A 314 -26.92 4.26 -20.25
C ASN A 314 -25.88 3.14 -20.34
N ILE A 315 -25.09 2.96 -19.27
CA ILE A 315 -23.99 1.99 -19.21
C ILE A 315 -24.51 0.60 -19.60
N LEU A 316 -23.83 -0.01 -20.58
CA LEU A 316 -24.17 -1.34 -21.13
C LEU A 316 -25.68 -1.51 -21.50
N GLY A 317 -26.38 -0.44 -21.82
CA GLY A 317 -27.79 -0.47 -22.23
C GLY A 317 -28.77 -0.80 -21.09
N THR A 318 -28.40 -0.56 -19.84
CA THR A 318 -29.19 -0.91 -18.65
C THR A 318 -30.10 0.21 -18.15
N GLY A 319 -30.01 1.41 -18.75
CA GLY A 319 -30.67 2.63 -18.25
C GLY A 319 -29.89 3.33 -17.12
N PHE A 320 -28.92 2.66 -16.50
CA PHE A 320 -28.08 3.27 -15.48
C PHE A 320 -27.06 4.24 -16.10
N SER A 321 -26.96 5.43 -15.53
CA SER A 321 -26.00 6.45 -15.95
C SER A 321 -25.16 6.85 -14.77
N PHE A 322 -23.83 6.79 -14.93
CA PHE A 322 -22.89 7.07 -13.85
C PHE A 322 -21.55 7.52 -14.43
N ASP A 323 -20.98 8.58 -13.88
CA ASP A 323 -19.70 9.09 -14.33
C ASP A 323 -18.76 9.34 -13.16
N ILE A 324 -17.46 9.29 -13.43
CA ILE A 324 -16.39 9.40 -12.42
C ILE A 324 -15.50 10.59 -12.74
N GLU A 325 -15.10 11.31 -11.70
CA GLU A 325 -14.13 12.40 -11.76
C GLU A 325 -12.98 12.14 -10.78
N VAL A 326 -11.74 12.33 -11.23
CA VAL A 326 -10.55 12.27 -10.37
C VAL A 326 -10.29 13.66 -9.81
N VAL A 327 -10.17 13.76 -8.48
CA VAL A 327 -9.96 15.02 -7.76
C VAL A 327 -8.66 14.93 -6.97
N LEU A 328 -7.78 15.91 -7.16
CA LEU A 328 -6.53 15.99 -6.41
C LEU A 328 -6.74 16.70 -5.06
N SER A 329 -6.25 16.11 -3.99
CA SER A 329 -6.23 16.71 -2.65
C SER A 329 -5.06 17.67 -2.48
N GLY A 330 -5.11 18.50 -1.43
CA GLY A 330 -4.00 19.38 -1.05
C GLY A 330 -2.82 18.68 -0.36
N GLY A 331 -2.82 17.34 -0.25
CA GLY A 331 -1.72 16.56 0.31
C GLY A 331 -1.66 16.50 1.85
N ALA A 332 -2.63 17.08 2.59
CA ALA A 332 -2.68 16.97 4.04
C ALA A 332 -3.28 15.62 4.49
N PHE A 333 -2.72 14.99 5.52
CA PHE A 333 -3.18 13.70 6.04
C PHE A 333 -4.65 13.72 6.50
N VAL A 334 -5.10 14.85 7.06
CA VAL A 334 -6.50 15.03 7.47
C VAL A 334 -7.49 14.92 6.31
N CYS A 335 -7.05 15.12 5.06
CA CYS A 335 -7.90 14.95 3.87
C CYS A 335 -8.41 13.51 3.70
N GLY A 336 -7.76 12.53 4.30
CA GLY A 336 -8.22 11.13 4.34
C GLY A 336 -9.42 10.90 5.28
N GLU A 337 -9.72 11.82 6.20
CA GLU A 337 -10.91 11.73 7.05
C GLU A 337 -12.19 12.05 6.25
N GLU A 338 -13.22 11.22 6.38
CA GLU A 338 -14.42 11.25 5.52
C GLU A 338 -15.01 12.65 5.34
N THR A 339 -15.19 13.41 6.43
CA THR A 339 -15.84 14.73 6.37
C THR A 339 -14.89 15.86 5.94
N ALA A 340 -13.60 15.71 6.20
CA ALA A 340 -12.57 16.62 5.68
C ALA A 340 -12.36 16.42 4.18
N LEU A 341 -12.40 15.17 3.70
CA LEU A 341 -12.37 14.81 2.30
C LEU A 341 -13.54 15.45 1.54
N LEU A 342 -14.77 15.34 2.07
CA LEU A 342 -15.94 15.98 1.47
C LEU A 342 -15.76 17.49 1.38
N ALA A 343 -15.30 18.13 2.46
CA ALA A 343 -15.03 19.57 2.46
C ALA A 343 -13.98 19.99 1.40
N ALA A 344 -12.95 19.15 1.19
CA ALA A 344 -11.93 19.39 0.17
C ALA A 344 -12.51 19.31 -1.25
N ILE A 345 -13.33 18.30 -1.58
CA ILE A 345 -14.02 18.19 -2.87
C ILE A 345 -14.94 19.41 -3.10
N GLU A 346 -15.59 19.90 -2.06
CA GLU A 346 -16.45 21.10 -2.11
C GLU A 346 -15.67 22.43 -2.21
N GLY A 347 -14.31 22.38 -2.29
CA GLY A 347 -13.47 23.58 -2.34
C GLY A 347 -13.35 24.32 -1.01
N ARG A 348 -13.72 23.68 0.11
CA ARG A 348 -13.62 24.24 1.46
C ARG A 348 -12.36 23.73 2.18
N ILE A 349 -12.00 24.41 3.28
CA ILE A 349 -10.88 23.97 4.12
C ILE A 349 -11.15 22.55 4.64
N PRO A 350 -10.24 21.58 4.43
CA PRO A 350 -10.42 20.18 4.84
C PRO A 350 -10.31 20.02 6.36
N ARG A 351 -11.40 20.27 7.05
CA ARG A 351 -11.52 20.09 8.49
C ARG A 351 -12.69 19.16 8.82
N PRO A 352 -12.48 18.16 9.70
CA PRO A 352 -13.54 17.27 10.15
C PRO A 352 -14.73 18.02 10.74
N ARG A 353 -15.92 17.50 10.51
CA ARG A 353 -17.14 17.96 11.19
C ARG A 353 -17.62 16.92 12.20
N GLN A 354 -18.44 17.35 13.14
CA GLN A 354 -19.08 16.45 14.10
C GLN A 354 -20.05 15.50 13.39
N ARG A 355 -20.13 14.29 13.86
CA ARG A 355 -21.07 13.26 13.44
C ARG A 355 -21.93 12.84 14.64
N PRO A 356 -23.25 12.62 14.54
CA PRO A 356 -24.10 12.79 13.36
C PRO A 356 -24.28 14.25 12.92
N PRO A 357 -24.73 14.54 11.68
CA PRO A 357 -25.12 13.59 10.64
C PRO A 357 -23.89 12.93 9.98
N TYR A 358 -24.04 11.64 9.65
CA TYR A 358 -23.03 10.88 8.91
C TYR A 358 -23.05 11.22 7.41
N PRO A 359 -21.96 10.98 6.64
CA PRO A 359 -21.95 11.23 5.19
C PRO A 359 -23.06 10.54 4.42
N VAL A 360 -23.48 9.35 4.82
CA VAL A 360 -24.61 8.60 4.21
C VAL A 360 -25.96 9.30 4.41
N GLU A 361 -26.05 10.26 5.34
CA GLU A 361 -27.23 11.09 5.60
C GLU A 361 -27.05 12.48 4.97
N ARG A 362 -25.87 13.09 5.16
CA ARG A 362 -25.54 14.43 4.70
C ARG A 362 -24.06 14.54 4.34
N GLY A 363 -23.73 14.19 3.11
CA GLY A 363 -22.39 14.18 2.55
C GLY A 363 -22.06 15.38 1.66
N LEU A 364 -21.58 15.14 0.42
CA LEU A 364 -21.25 16.16 -0.57
C LEU A 364 -22.44 17.05 -0.87
N TRP A 365 -22.21 18.35 -0.79
CA TRP A 365 -23.26 19.39 -1.01
C TRP A 365 -24.56 19.13 -0.24
N GLY A 366 -24.42 18.45 0.92
CA GLY A 366 -25.56 18.11 1.75
C GLY A 366 -26.36 16.89 1.31
N LYS A 367 -25.93 16.16 0.26
CA LYS A 367 -26.58 14.98 -0.29
C LYS A 367 -26.00 13.67 0.31
N PRO A 368 -26.78 12.57 0.35
CA PRO A 368 -26.27 11.28 0.81
C PRO A 368 -25.04 10.84 0.02
N THR A 369 -23.96 10.48 0.72
CA THR A 369 -22.69 10.13 0.09
C THR A 369 -22.07 8.91 0.76
N VAL A 370 -21.68 7.93 -0.05
CA VAL A 370 -20.86 6.78 0.39
C VAL A 370 -19.39 7.08 0.13
N ILE A 371 -18.54 6.87 1.12
CA ILE A 371 -17.09 6.94 0.98
C ILE A 371 -16.52 5.56 1.28
N ASN A 372 -15.76 4.99 0.34
CA ASN A 372 -15.03 3.74 0.50
C ASN A 372 -13.56 3.91 0.17
N ASN A 373 -12.71 3.15 0.85
CA ASN A 373 -11.29 3.05 0.51
C ASN A 373 -11.10 2.33 -0.83
N VAL A 374 -10.02 2.61 -1.55
CA VAL A 374 -9.67 2.02 -2.86
C VAL A 374 -9.60 0.49 -2.81
N GLU A 375 -8.89 -0.08 -1.82
CA GLU A 375 -8.78 -1.54 -1.67
C GLU A 375 -10.16 -2.19 -1.44
N THR A 376 -11.06 -1.52 -0.72
CA THR A 376 -12.44 -1.99 -0.53
C THR A 376 -13.19 -2.10 -1.86
N LEU A 377 -13.07 -1.09 -2.71
CA LEU A 377 -13.72 -1.08 -4.03
C LEU A 377 -13.12 -2.12 -4.98
N ALA A 378 -11.81 -2.34 -4.91
CA ALA A 378 -11.17 -3.43 -5.66
C ALA A 378 -11.71 -4.81 -5.24
N HIS A 379 -11.96 -5.04 -3.95
CA HIS A 379 -12.63 -6.25 -3.47
C HIS A 379 -14.04 -6.37 -4.01
N VAL A 380 -14.81 -5.29 -4.05
CA VAL A 380 -16.19 -5.29 -4.60
C VAL A 380 -16.22 -5.84 -6.03
N ALA A 381 -15.37 -5.33 -6.92
CA ALA A 381 -15.30 -5.80 -8.31
C ALA A 381 -15.03 -7.30 -8.39
N THR A 382 -14.10 -7.82 -7.58
CA THR A 382 -13.74 -9.24 -7.57
C THR A 382 -14.85 -10.10 -6.94
N ILE A 383 -15.45 -9.67 -5.83
CA ILE A 383 -16.57 -10.39 -5.18
C ILE A 383 -17.75 -10.53 -6.15
N LEU A 384 -18.12 -9.45 -6.84
CA LEU A 384 -19.22 -9.51 -7.80
C LEU A 384 -18.89 -10.40 -9.01
N ALA A 385 -17.63 -10.43 -9.46
CA ALA A 385 -17.21 -11.30 -10.56
C ALA A 385 -17.22 -12.79 -10.20
N GLU A 386 -16.85 -13.16 -8.96
CA GLU A 386 -16.59 -14.56 -8.57
C GLU A 386 -17.58 -15.14 -7.55
N GLY A 387 -18.46 -14.31 -7.00
CA GLY A 387 -19.38 -14.71 -5.92
C GLY A 387 -18.80 -14.47 -4.52
N TRP A 388 -19.70 -14.25 -3.57
CA TRP A 388 -19.35 -13.97 -2.17
C TRP A 388 -18.56 -15.10 -1.51
N GLU A 389 -18.80 -16.36 -1.89
CA GLU A 389 -18.12 -17.54 -1.36
C GLU A 389 -16.62 -17.50 -1.63
N SER A 390 -16.23 -16.97 -2.79
CA SER A 390 -14.81 -16.87 -3.20
C SER A 390 -13.99 -16.02 -2.24
N PHE A 391 -14.63 -15.03 -1.62
CA PHE A 391 -14.03 -14.12 -0.65
C PHE A 391 -14.20 -14.60 0.79
N ALA A 392 -15.43 -15.05 1.15
CA ALA A 392 -15.81 -15.40 2.52
C ALA A 392 -15.08 -16.63 3.07
N LYS A 393 -14.49 -17.47 2.22
CA LYS A 393 -13.66 -18.62 2.61
C LYS A 393 -12.31 -18.23 3.24
N TYR A 394 -11.87 -16.98 3.07
CA TYR A 394 -10.66 -16.44 3.66
C TYR A 394 -10.97 -15.57 4.88
N GLY A 395 -10.00 -15.44 5.77
CA GLY A 395 -10.11 -14.60 6.96
C GLY A 395 -10.65 -15.33 8.18
N THR A 396 -11.01 -14.55 9.20
CA THR A 396 -11.65 -15.02 10.43
C THR A 396 -13.17 -14.90 10.33
N GLU A 397 -13.90 -15.44 11.28
CA GLU A 397 -15.37 -15.35 11.32
C GLU A 397 -15.88 -13.91 11.28
N LYS A 398 -15.24 -13.00 12.03
CA LYS A 398 -15.61 -11.57 12.12
C LYS A 398 -14.88 -10.66 11.13
N SER A 399 -13.70 -11.07 10.69
CA SER A 399 -12.85 -10.32 9.77
C SER A 399 -12.55 -11.16 8.53
N ARG A 400 -13.52 -11.22 7.59
CA ARG A 400 -13.45 -12.06 6.39
C ARG A 400 -12.61 -11.46 5.28
N GLY A 401 -12.12 -12.34 4.41
CA GLY A 401 -11.39 -12.02 3.19
C GLY A 401 -9.90 -11.76 3.42
N THR A 402 -9.32 -11.09 2.44
CA THR A 402 -7.90 -10.72 2.41
C THR A 402 -7.70 -9.23 2.69
N LYS A 403 -6.46 -8.86 3.01
CA LYS A 403 -6.01 -7.49 3.07
C LYS A 403 -4.55 -7.39 2.61
N MET A 404 -4.24 -6.30 1.92
CA MET A 404 -2.86 -5.95 1.59
C MET A 404 -2.17 -5.27 2.78
N PHE A 405 -0.96 -5.74 3.10
CA PHE A 405 -0.08 -5.15 4.09
C PHE A 405 1.23 -4.71 3.45
N CYS A 406 1.64 -3.48 3.72
CA CYS A 406 2.94 -2.95 3.31
C CYS A 406 3.93 -3.16 4.45
N VAL A 407 4.92 -4.03 4.25
CA VAL A 407 5.95 -4.36 5.25
C VAL A 407 7.22 -3.61 4.93
N THR A 408 7.70 -2.80 5.89
CA THR A 408 8.87 -1.92 5.77
C THR A 408 9.69 -1.93 7.08
N GLY A 409 10.75 -1.15 7.13
CA GLY A 409 11.63 -1.05 8.29
C GLY A 409 12.76 -2.07 8.24
N SER A 410 13.13 -2.64 9.40
CA SER A 410 14.22 -3.62 9.53
C SER A 410 13.78 -5.02 9.08
N VAL A 411 13.56 -5.19 7.77
CA VAL A 411 13.07 -6.43 7.16
C VAL A 411 13.81 -6.71 5.85
N ARG A 412 14.11 -7.99 5.58
CA ARG A 412 14.87 -8.39 4.39
C ARG A 412 14.13 -8.19 3.09
N ARG A 413 12.83 -8.47 3.06
CA ARG A 413 11.98 -8.39 1.87
C ARG A 413 10.89 -7.34 2.08
N THR A 414 11.25 -6.08 1.85
CA THR A 414 10.28 -4.99 1.82
C THR A 414 9.28 -5.20 0.69
N GLY A 415 7.99 -5.05 0.95
CA GLY A 415 6.97 -5.27 -0.08
C GLY A 415 5.55 -5.03 0.39
N ALA A 416 4.61 -5.23 -0.53
CA ALA A 416 3.18 -5.25 -0.24
C ALA A 416 2.65 -6.68 -0.47
N TYR A 417 2.13 -7.28 0.57
CA TYR A 417 1.70 -8.67 0.60
C TYR A 417 0.21 -8.76 0.90
N GLU A 418 -0.51 -9.49 0.06
CA GLU A 418 -1.93 -9.75 0.28
C GLU A 418 -2.12 -11.09 0.99
N VAL A 419 -2.61 -11.05 2.22
CA VAL A 419 -2.83 -12.25 3.05
C VAL A 419 -4.26 -12.30 3.59
N PRO A 420 -4.79 -13.49 3.93
CA PRO A 420 -6.04 -13.61 4.66
C PRO A 420 -5.99 -12.84 5.99
N LEU A 421 -7.05 -12.12 6.33
CA LEU A 421 -7.19 -11.58 7.68
C LEU A 421 -7.13 -12.73 8.70
N GLY A 422 -6.45 -12.52 9.84
CA GLY A 422 -6.15 -13.58 10.79
C GLY A 422 -4.78 -14.24 10.62
N THR A 423 -4.04 -13.95 9.53
CA THR A 423 -2.63 -14.30 9.43
C THR A 423 -1.87 -13.63 10.58
N SER A 424 -0.99 -14.36 11.28
CA SER A 424 -0.23 -13.78 12.38
C SER A 424 0.80 -12.76 11.90
N ILE A 425 1.07 -11.73 12.71
CA ILE A 425 2.12 -10.75 12.43
C ILE A 425 3.46 -11.46 12.21
N ARG A 426 3.77 -12.49 13.02
CA ARG A 426 4.98 -13.31 12.89
C ARG A 426 5.10 -13.95 11.50
N THR A 427 4.04 -14.61 11.03
CA THR A 427 4.04 -15.23 9.70
C THR A 427 4.31 -14.19 8.61
N LEU A 428 3.65 -13.03 8.68
CA LEU A 428 3.84 -11.96 7.70
C LEU A 428 5.27 -11.42 7.72
N VAL A 429 5.81 -11.13 8.90
CA VAL A 429 7.12 -10.47 9.07
C VAL A 429 8.27 -11.46 8.89
N GLU A 430 8.25 -12.60 9.59
CA GLU A 430 9.41 -13.51 9.61
C GLU A 430 9.45 -14.47 8.43
N VAL A 431 8.28 -14.96 7.97
CA VAL A 431 8.24 -15.95 6.90
C VAL A 431 8.07 -15.28 5.53
N ILE A 432 7.00 -14.50 5.35
CA ILE A 432 6.68 -13.87 4.06
C ILE A 432 7.70 -12.77 3.74
N ALA A 433 7.90 -11.82 4.65
CA ALA A 433 8.86 -10.72 4.47
C ALA A 433 10.31 -11.10 4.84
N GLY A 434 10.58 -12.36 5.23
CA GLY A 434 11.92 -12.93 5.38
C GLY A 434 12.67 -12.56 6.67
N GLY A 435 11.98 -11.99 7.66
CA GLY A 435 12.58 -11.58 8.92
C GLY A 435 13.57 -10.42 8.77
N SER A 436 14.41 -10.25 9.77
CA SER A 436 15.42 -9.17 9.84
C SER A 436 16.82 -9.77 10.05
N ASP A 437 17.86 -9.02 9.68
CA ASP A 437 19.26 -9.39 9.99
C ASP A 437 19.61 -9.11 11.46
N SER A 438 18.86 -8.22 12.09
CA SER A 438 18.96 -7.90 13.52
C SER A 438 17.77 -8.49 14.26
N ARG A 439 17.90 -8.66 15.59
CA ARG A 439 16.79 -9.10 16.43
C ARG A 439 15.64 -8.10 16.37
N ILE A 440 14.45 -8.58 16.03
CA ILE A 440 13.23 -7.78 15.99
C ILE A 440 12.83 -7.45 17.44
N LYS A 441 12.57 -6.19 17.70
CA LYS A 441 12.14 -5.65 19.00
C LYS A 441 10.63 -5.45 19.07
N ALA A 442 10.09 -4.86 18.00
CA ALA A 442 8.67 -4.54 17.90
C ALA A 442 8.23 -4.42 16.45
N VAL A 443 6.92 -4.38 16.25
CA VAL A 443 6.29 -4.07 14.97
C VAL A 443 5.25 -2.98 15.20
N GLN A 444 5.39 -1.86 14.48
CA GLN A 444 4.34 -0.83 14.42
C GLN A 444 3.29 -1.26 13.40
N VAL A 445 2.03 -1.32 13.82
CA VAL A 445 0.90 -1.72 12.99
C VAL A 445 -0.08 -0.56 12.88
N GLY A 446 -0.59 -0.28 11.67
CA GLY A 446 -1.64 0.71 11.44
C GLY A 446 -1.16 2.15 11.20
N GLY A 447 0.10 2.31 10.79
CA GLY A 447 0.68 3.62 10.47
C GLY A 447 1.08 4.43 11.70
N PRO A 448 1.34 5.75 11.55
CA PRO A 448 1.84 6.62 12.62
C PRO A 448 0.93 6.74 13.84
N SER A 449 -0.36 6.53 13.65
CA SER A 449 -1.37 6.56 14.73
C SER A 449 -1.84 5.16 15.14
N GLY A 450 -1.12 4.13 14.71
CA GLY A 450 -1.33 2.74 15.13
C GLY A 450 -0.67 2.42 16.47
N GLY A 451 -0.41 1.12 16.72
CA GLY A 451 0.23 0.66 17.96
C GLY A 451 1.53 -0.08 17.74
N CYS A 452 2.47 0.05 18.66
CA CYS A 452 3.69 -0.77 18.71
C CYS A 452 3.40 -2.08 19.43
N ILE A 453 3.59 -3.21 18.73
CA ILE A 453 3.39 -4.55 19.24
C ILE A 453 4.77 -5.17 19.52
N PRO A 454 5.07 -5.58 20.76
CA PRO A 454 6.37 -6.17 21.10
C PRO A 454 6.53 -7.56 20.48
N TYR A 455 7.79 -8.01 20.35
CA TYR A 455 8.14 -9.28 19.72
C TYR A 455 7.38 -10.49 20.29
N GLU A 456 7.15 -10.52 21.59
CA GLU A 456 6.47 -11.59 22.30
C GLU A 456 5.00 -11.76 21.88
N LEU A 457 4.40 -10.70 21.31
CA LEU A 457 3.00 -10.70 20.87
C LEU A 457 2.85 -10.84 19.34
N LEU A 458 3.91 -11.15 18.60
CA LEU A 458 3.84 -11.26 17.13
C LEU A 458 2.98 -12.42 16.62
N ASP A 459 2.58 -13.37 17.47
CA ASP A 459 1.63 -14.41 17.11
C ASP A 459 0.17 -13.92 17.04
N LEU A 460 -0.06 -12.64 17.41
CA LEU A 460 -1.36 -11.99 17.31
C LEU A 460 -1.86 -12.00 15.86
N PRO A 461 -3.13 -12.38 15.63
CA PRO A 461 -3.73 -12.32 14.30
C PRO A 461 -3.89 -10.88 13.79
N LEU A 462 -3.61 -10.67 12.51
CA LEU A 462 -3.88 -9.43 11.79
C LEU A 462 -5.38 -9.36 11.45
N ASP A 463 -6.21 -9.08 12.45
CA ASP A 463 -7.62 -8.78 12.30
C ASP A 463 -8.04 -7.59 13.17
N TYR A 464 -9.25 -7.06 12.95
CA TYR A 464 -9.70 -5.83 13.62
C TYR A 464 -9.83 -6.01 15.13
N GLU A 465 -10.35 -7.14 15.57
CA GLU A 465 -10.66 -7.43 16.96
C GLU A 465 -9.39 -7.68 17.77
N SER A 466 -8.48 -8.50 17.24
CA SER A 466 -7.22 -8.85 17.90
C SER A 466 -6.31 -7.64 18.08
N LEU A 467 -6.18 -6.80 17.05
CA LEU A 467 -5.37 -5.58 17.13
C LEU A 467 -5.95 -4.59 18.15
N GLN A 468 -7.28 -4.43 18.16
CA GLN A 468 -7.95 -3.54 19.11
C GLN A 468 -7.76 -3.99 20.56
N SER A 469 -7.72 -5.30 20.85
CA SER A 469 -7.54 -5.83 22.20
C SER A 469 -6.21 -5.46 22.86
N VAL A 470 -5.18 -5.17 22.03
CA VAL A 470 -3.86 -4.73 22.50
C VAL A 470 -3.63 -3.21 22.37
N GLY A 471 -4.67 -2.46 22.02
CA GLY A 471 -4.58 -0.99 21.86
C GLY A 471 -3.99 -0.54 20.52
N ALA A 472 -3.84 -1.46 19.56
CA ALA A 472 -3.44 -1.16 18.19
C ALA A 472 -4.66 -1.04 17.26
N ILE A 473 -4.43 -0.57 16.05
CA ILE A 473 -5.46 -0.51 15.00
C ILE A 473 -4.92 -1.14 13.70
N MET A 474 -5.83 -1.61 12.86
CA MET A 474 -5.48 -2.13 11.53
C MET A 474 -4.88 -1.03 10.64
N GLY A 475 -5.40 0.18 10.74
CA GLY A 475 -5.03 1.28 9.85
C GLY A 475 -5.21 0.90 8.39
N SER A 476 -4.49 1.57 7.51
CA SER A 476 -4.48 1.25 6.08
C SER A 476 -3.69 -0.03 5.74
N GLY A 477 -2.95 -0.62 6.70
CA GLY A 477 -2.18 -1.86 6.52
C GLY A 477 -0.66 -1.64 6.46
N GLY A 478 -0.19 -0.49 6.92
CA GLY A 478 1.25 -0.24 7.11
C GLY A 478 1.81 -1.04 8.29
N ILE A 479 2.92 -1.75 8.06
CA ILE A 479 3.67 -2.56 9.02
C ILE A 479 5.12 -2.08 8.98
N VAL A 480 5.63 -1.58 10.12
CA VAL A 480 7.04 -1.15 10.23
C VAL A 480 7.74 -2.04 11.25
N VAL A 481 8.72 -2.80 10.79
CA VAL A 481 9.53 -3.69 11.64
C VAL A 481 10.63 -2.87 12.29
N ILE A 482 10.75 -2.98 13.61
CA ILE A 482 11.67 -2.22 14.46
C ILE A 482 12.61 -3.23 15.14
N ASP A 483 13.91 -3.06 14.96
CA ASP A 483 14.93 -3.90 15.60
C ASP A 483 15.46 -3.30 16.91
N GLU A 484 16.35 -4.05 17.59
CA GLU A 484 16.92 -3.67 18.88
C GLU A 484 17.80 -2.40 18.83
N SER A 485 18.26 -1.97 17.64
CA SER A 485 19.03 -0.75 17.49
C SER A 485 18.22 0.52 17.74
N ARG A 486 16.89 0.43 17.79
CA ARG A 486 15.99 1.57 17.93
C ARG A 486 15.50 1.74 19.37
N CYS A 487 15.46 2.99 19.82
CA CYS A 487 14.87 3.38 21.10
C CYS A 487 13.36 3.54 20.93
N MET A 488 12.55 2.86 21.75
CA MET A 488 11.09 2.91 21.63
C MET A 488 10.52 4.27 22.05
N VAL A 489 11.21 5.02 22.91
CA VAL A 489 10.84 6.40 23.26
C VAL A 489 11.02 7.32 22.05
N ASP A 490 12.14 7.18 21.33
CA ASP A 490 12.40 7.97 20.12
C ASP A 490 11.45 7.58 18.97
N VAL A 491 11.08 6.31 18.87
CA VAL A 491 10.05 5.83 17.93
C VAL A 491 8.70 6.49 18.23
N ALA A 492 8.26 6.51 19.50
CA ALA A 492 7.04 7.19 19.90
C ALA A 492 7.08 8.69 19.60
N ARG A 493 8.24 9.33 19.88
CA ARG A 493 8.49 10.75 19.56
C ARG A 493 8.37 11.02 18.05
N PHE A 494 8.97 10.18 17.22
CA PHE A 494 8.91 10.28 15.76
C PHE A 494 7.46 10.24 15.25
N PHE A 495 6.67 9.24 15.66
CA PHE A 495 5.27 9.14 15.24
C PHE A 495 4.41 10.27 15.78
N THR A 496 4.66 10.72 17.02
CA THR A 496 3.97 11.88 17.61
C THR A 496 4.28 13.16 16.81
N SER A 497 5.54 13.37 16.38
CA SER A 497 5.92 14.54 15.57
C SER A 497 5.18 14.58 14.23
N PHE A 498 4.99 13.43 13.59
CA PHE A 498 4.17 13.32 12.38
C PHE A 498 2.72 13.77 12.64
N VAL A 499 2.10 13.26 13.71
CA VAL A 499 0.70 13.62 14.03
C VAL A 499 0.57 15.11 14.36
N VAL A 500 1.55 15.70 15.06
CA VAL A 500 1.59 17.14 15.35
C VAL A 500 1.64 17.96 14.07
N ALA A 501 2.48 17.56 13.11
CA ALA A 501 2.63 18.24 11.81
C ALA A 501 1.35 18.14 10.95
N GLU A 502 0.64 17.02 11.03
CA GLU A 502 -0.56 16.71 10.22
C GLU A 502 -1.89 17.10 10.90
N SER A 503 -1.85 17.62 12.11
CA SER A 503 -3.06 18.08 12.81
C SER A 503 -3.70 19.26 12.08
N CYS A 504 -5.00 19.16 11.74
CA CYS A 504 -5.75 20.26 11.13
C CYS A 504 -5.98 21.46 12.08
N GLY A 505 -5.63 21.34 13.36
CA GLY A 505 -5.74 22.38 14.38
C GLY A 505 -7.18 22.72 14.85
N LYS A 506 -8.20 21.94 14.46
CA LYS A 506 -9.60 22.26 14.78
C LYS A 506 -9.94 22.04 16.26
N CYS A 507 -9.69 20.83 16.80
CA CYS A 507 -10.04 20.51 18.17
C CYS A 507 -8.85 20.68 19.12
N VAL A 508 -9.11 21.18 20.33
CA VAL A 508 -8.07 21.48 21.33
C VAL A 508 -7.31 20.23 21.78
N PRO A 509 -7.96 19.09 22.07
CA PRO A 509 -7.24 17.89 22.53
C PRO A 509 -6.15 17.45 21.53
N CYS A 510 -6.45 17.41 20.24
CA CYS A 510 -5.47 17.11 19.20
C CYS A 510 -4.44 18.23 19.06
N ARG A 511 -4.88 19.49 18.79
CA ARG A 511 -3.98 20.62 18.47
C ARG A 511 -2.97 20.93 19.57
N VAL A 512 -3.42 20.96 20.82
CA VAL A 512 -2.59 21.32 21.99
C VAL A 512 -2.00 20.07 22.63
N GLY A 513 -2.84 19.05 22.88
CA GLY A 513 -2.43 17.86 23.61
C GLY A 513 -1.31 17.08 22.90
N THR A 514 -1.38 16.91 21.58
CA THR A 514 -0.30 16.21 20.85
C THR A 514 1.03 16.96 20.90
N ARG A 515 1.01 18.30 20.91
CA ARG A 515 2.23 19.11 21.07
C ARG A 515 2.82 18.97 22.48
N ILE A 516 1.98 18.89 23.51
CA ILE A 516 2.44 18.63 24.88
C ILE A 516 3.05 17.23 24.97
N LEU A 517 2.42 16.19 24.39
CA LEU A 517 3.02 14.85 24.32
C LEU A 517 4.40 14.89 23.65
N GLN A 518 4.53 15.59 22.53
CA GLN A 518 5.81 15.74 21.83
C GLN A 518 6.86 16.43 22.71
N GLN A 519 6.50 17.54 23.38
CA GLN A 519 7.43 18.26 24.28
C GLN A 519 7.90 17.39 25.44
N ILE A 520 7.00 16.56 26.02
CA ILE A 520 7.40 15.63 27.06
C ILE A 520 8.33 14.56 26.51
N LEU A 521 8.04 13.97 25.34
CA LEU A 521 8.92 12.99 24.72
C LEU A 521 10.28 13.59 24.34
N ASP A 522 10.34 14.85 23.92
CA ASP A 522 11.59 15.58 23.68
C ASP A 522 12.41 15.72 24.96
N ARG A 523 11.76 16.01 26.13
CA ARG A 523 12.45 16.02 27.43
C ARG A 523 12.93 14.62 27.83
N VAL A 524 12.14 13.58 27.57
CA VAL A 524 12.55 12.19 27.89
C VAL A 524 13.81 11.81 27.12
N VAL A 525 13.83 12.03 25.79
CA VAL A 525 15.01 11.65 24.95
C VAL A 525 16.22 12.55 25.19
N SER A 526 16.04 13.74 25.76
CA SER A 526 17.14 14.64 26.16
C SER A 526 17.64 14.41 27.61
N GLY A 527 16.90 13.60 28.41
CA GLY A 527 17.23 13.35 29.80
C GLY A 527 16.84 14.50 30.74
N GLU A 528 15.89 15.34 30.34
CA GLU A 528 15.40 16.49 31.10
C GLU A 528 14.03 16.21 31.74
N ALA A 529 13.43 15.05 31.44
CA ALA A 529 12.13 14.66 31.98
C ALA A 529 12.20 14.29 33.46
N THR A 530 11.07 14.46 34.13
CA THR A 530 10.84 14.04 35.53
C THR A 530 9.96 12.80 35.60
N PRO A 531 9.87 12.10 36.75
CA PRO A 531 8.96 10.98 36.93
C PRO A 531 7.49 11.31 36.62
N GLU A 532 7.05 12.50 37.00
CA GLU A 532 5.70 13.00 36.78
C GLU A 532 5.36 13.14 35.29
N ASP A 533 6.37 13.39 34.43
CA ASP A 533 6.18 13.44 32.98
C ASP A 533 5.65 12.12 32.41
N LEU A 534 6.00 10.95 33.03
CA LEU A 534 5.49 9.65 32.57
C LEU A 534 4.00 9.48 32.89
N GLU A 535 3.56 9.98 34.05
CA GLU A 535 2.14 9.97 34.43
C GLU A 535 1.33 10.88 33.50
N VAL A 536 1.86 12.09 33.24
CA VAL A 536 1.22 13.04 32.31
C VAL A 536 1.13 12.48 30.89
N LEU A 537 2.12 11.73 30.39
CA LEU A 537 2.04 11.07 29.08
C LEU A 537 0.85 10.11 29.00
N GLU A 538 0.59 9.34 30.05
CA GLU A 538 -0.48 8.35 30.11
C GLU A 538 -1.84 9.04 30.21
N GLU A 539 -2.03 9.93 31.19
CA GLU A 539 -3.28 10.66 31.43
C GLU A 539 -3.69 11.55 30.24
N LEU A 540 -2.73 12.34 29.74
CA LEU A 540 -2.97 13.21 28.58
C LEU A 540 -3.26 12.40 27.32
N GLY A 541 -2.56 11.27 27.13
CA GLY A 541 -2.80 10.35 26.02
C GLY A 541 -4.24 9.84 26.01
N GLU A 542 -4.73 9.35 27.13
CA GLU A 542 -6.12 8.88 27.25
C GLU A 542 -7.13 10.03 27.09
N ALA A 543 -6.85 11.21 27.61
CA ALA A 543 -7.70 12.39 27.43
C ALA A 543 -7.80 12.82 25.96
N ILE A 544 -6.68 12.85 25.21
CA ILE A 544 -6.68 13.15 23.78
C ILE A 544 -7.52 12.13 23.02
N LYS A 545 -7.36 10.84 23.33
CA LYS A 545 -8.09 9.75 22.72
C LYS A 545 -9.59 9.87 22.92
N ALA A 546 -10.03 10.19 24.14
CA ALA A 546 -11.43 10.31 24.50
C ALA A 546 -12.11 11.57 23.96
N CYS A 547 -11.39 12.70 23.87
CA CYS A 547 -11.98 14.02 23.62
C CYS A 547 -11.72 14.57 22.21
N SER A 548 -10.97 13.87 21.35
CA SER A 548 -10.70 14.34 19.98
C SER A 548 -11.90 14.16 19.06
N LEU A 549 -12.03 15.08 18.08
CA LEU A 549 -13.18 15.13 17.17
C LEU A 549 -13.17 14.02 16.10
N CYS A 550 -12.00 13.61 15.63
CA CYS A 550 -11.85 12.67 14.51
C CYS A 550 -10.82 11.58 14.79
N GLY A 551 -10.79 10.56 13.92
CA GLY A 551 -9.90 9.40 14.05
C GLY A 551 -8.42 9.77 14.21
N LEU A 552 -7.92 10.80 13.52
CA LEU A 552 -6.53 11.24 13.66
C LEU A 552 -6.20 11.60 15.12
N GLY A 553 -7.00 12.44 15.76
CA GLY A 553 -6.77 12.81 17.16
C GLY A 553 -7.05 11.67 18.14
N MET A 554 -8.12 10.86 17.88
CA MET A 554 -8.45 9.70 18.72
C MET A 554 -7.37 8.63 18.73
N THR A 555 -6.58 8.50 17.68
CA THR A 555 -5.53 7.48 17.57
C THR A 555 -4.11 8.05 17.73
N ALA A 556 -3.97 9.36 17.72
CA ALA A 556 -2.70 10.07 17.87
C ALA A 556 -1.83 9.59 19.07
N PRO A 557 -2.38 9.33 20.26
CA PRO A 557 -1.58 8.89 21.40
C PRO A 557 -1.24 7.39 21.40
N ASN A 558 -1.78 6.57 20.49
CA ASN A 558 -1.56 5.12 20.51
C ASN A 558 -0.07 4.72 20.49
N PRO A 559 0.82 5.34 19.68
CA PRO A 559 2.25 5.00 19.75
C PRO A 559 2.86 5.26 21.12
N VAL A 560 2.47 6.37 21.76
CA VAL A 560 2.96 6.72 23.11
C VAL A 560 2.44 5.72 24.14
N LEU A 561 1.11 5.48 24.17
CA LEU A 561 0.48 4.59 25.14
C LEU A 561 0.95 3.13 24.98
N SER A 562 1.08 2.64 23.74
CA SER A 562 1.55 1.28 23.49
C SER A 562 3.03 1.09 23.83
N THR A 563 3.89 2.05 23.50
CA THR A 563 5.31 1.98 23.87
C THR A 563 5.52 2.15 25.37
N LEU A 564 4.78 3.04 26.01
CA LEU A 564 4.83 3.20 27.46
C LEU A 564 4.37 1.93 28.20
N LYS A 565 3.33 1.26 27.69
CA LYS A 565 2.81 0.01 28.22
C LYS A 565 3.81 -1.15 28.09
N HIS A 566 4.38 -1.33 26.90
CA HIS A 566 5.19 -2.52 26.57
C HIS A 566 6.69 -2.33 26.76
N PHE A 567 7.19 -1.09 26.75
CA PHE A 567 8.61 -0.74 26.85
C PHE A 567 8.89 0.25 28.00
N ARG A 568 8.09 0.17 29.08
CA ARG A 568 8.18 1.11 30.23
C ARG A 568 9.60 1.20 30.78
N ARG A 569 10.35 0.10 30.83
CA ARG A 569 11.74 0.10 31.27
C ARG A 569 12.66 1.02 30.47
N GLU A 570 12.40 1.21 29.17
CA GLU A 570 13.17 2.17 28.38
C GLU A 570 12.86 3.61 28.80
N TYR A 571 11.59 3.95 29.05
CA TYR A 571 11.21 5.26 29.58
C TYR A 571 11.84 5.50 30.95
N GLU A 572 11.78 4.53 31.85
CA GLU A 572 12.39 4.60 33.17
C GLU A 572 13.90 4.79 33.11
N ALA A 573 14.60 4.07 32.22
CA ALA A 573 16.04 4.27 32.01
C ALA A 573 16.39 5.68 31.53
N HIS A 574 15.54 6.29 30.69
CA HIS A 574 15.74 7.67 30.24
C HIS A 574 15.52 8.69 31.36
N VAL A 575 14.48 8.49 32.19
CA VAL A 575 14.09 9.44 33.23
C VAL A 575 14.94 9.29 34.49
N TYR A 576 15.07 8.06 35.02
CA TYR A 576 15.75 7.83 36.31
C TYR A 576 17.27 7.62 36.15
N GLU A 577 17.68 6.85 35.11
CA GLU A 577 19.09 6.50 34.92
C GLU A 577 19.83 7.47 33.98
N ARG A 578 19.10 8.37 33.31
CA ARG A 578 19.68 9.30 32.29
C ARG A 578 20.46 8.54 31.20
N ARG A 579 19.96 7.37 30.80
CA ARG A 579 20.61 6.46 29.87
C ARG A 579 19.62 5.98 28.80
N CYS A 580 20.08 5.93 27.55
CA CYS A 580 19.33 5.31 26.45
C CYS A 580 19.83 3.86 26.25
N PRO A 581 19.01 2.83 26.52
CA PRO A 581 19.44 1.43 26.35
C PRO A 581 19.87 1.09 24.91
N SER A 582 19.20 1.63 23.92
CA SER A 582 19.53 1.44 22.49
C SER A 582 20.64 2.38 21.99
N LYS A 583 21.18 3.26 22.82
CA LYS A 583 22.24 4.23 22.48
C LYS A 583 21.93 5.14 21.27
N THR A 584 20.67 5.41 20.99
CA THR A 584 20.24 6.26 19.88
C THR A 584 19.98 7.71 20.29
N CYS A 585 19.53 7.94 21.52
CA CYS A 585 19.24 9.28 22.05
C CYS A 585 20.54 10.02 22.37
N VAL A 586 21.00 10.85 21.43
CA VAL A 586 22.34 11.47 21.46
C VAL A 586 22.66 12.23 22.76
N ARG A 587 21.65 12.83 23.40
CA ARG A 587 21.84 13.56 24.68
C ARG A 587 22.12 12.62 25.86
N LEU A 588 21.76 11.33 25.73
CA LEU A 588 21.87 10.32 26.80
C LEU A 588 22.97 9.29 26.56
N VAL A 589 23.77 9.47 25.50
CA VAL A 589 24.93 8.63 25.23
C VAL A 589 26.23 9.38 25.49
N ARG A 590 27.28 8.63 25.81
CA ARG A 590 28.64 9.14 25.83
C ARG A 590 29.39 8.61 24.64
N PHE A 591 30.33 9.38 24.14
CA PHE A 591 31.22 8.91 23.08
C PHE A 591 32.57 8.56 23.70
N GLU A 592 33.06 7.38 23.38
CA GLU A 592 34.38 6.91 23.79
C GLU A 592 35.16 6.44 22.57
N ILE A 593 36.49 6.42 22.70
CA ILE A 593 37.37 5.93 21.65
C ILE A 593 37.85 4.54 22.05
N ASP A 594 37.46 3.53 21.26
CA ASP A 594 38.01 2.19 21.37
C ASP A 594 39.49 2.19 20.96
N ARG A 595 40.36 2.05 21.95
CA ARG A 595 41.80 2.10 21.77
C ARG A 595 42.33 0.96 20.91
N SER A 596 41.67 -0.16 20.86
CA SER A 596 42.06 -1.33 20.07
C SER A 596 41.85 -1.11 18.57
N ARG A 597 40.88 -0.26 18.22
CA ARG A 597 40.54 0.10 16.83
C ARG A 597 41.13 1.40 16.38
N CYS A 598 41.57 2.26 17.31
CA CYS A 598 42.05 3.59 17.01
C CYS A 598 43.44 3.58 16.35
N ILE A 599 43.53 4.12 15.12
CA ILE A 599 44.76 4.22 14.35
C ILE A 599 45.53 5.56 14.57
N GLY A 600 45.07 6.42 15.47
CA GLY A 600 45.74 7.69 15.79
C GLY A 600 45.68 8.77 14.70
N CYS A 601 44.74 8.72 13.73
CA CYS A 601 44.69 9.63 12.57
C CYS A 601 44.26 11.07 12.89
N GLY A 602 43.66 11.32 14.05
CA GLY A 602 43.24 12.65 14.52
C GLY A 602 41.98 13.23 13.85
N SER A 603 41.28 12.49 13.00
CA SER A 603 40.07 12.98 12.34
C SER A 603 39.02 13.43 13.34
N CYS A 604 38.80 12.66 14.42
CA CYS A 604 37.84 12.98 15.49
C CYS A 604 38.18 14.30 16.22
N GLN A 605 39.46 14.62 16.37
CA GLN A 605 39.88 15.88 16.99
C GLN A 605 39.64 17.09 16.08
N ARG A 606 39.95 16.96 14.78
CA ARG A 606 39.78 18.06 13.81
C ARG A 606 38.33 18.50 13.63
N VAL A 607 37.39 17.59 13.78
CA VAL A 607 35.94 17.88 13.58
C VAL A 607 35.22 18.24 14.88
N CYS A 608 35.88 18.19 16.02
CA CYS A 608 35.25 18.44 17.31
C CYS A 608 35.03 19.94 17.57
N PRO A 609 33.79 20.47 17.50
CA PRO A 609 33.55 21.90 17.69
C PRO A 609 33.75 22.37 19.15
N ALA A 610 33.66 21.41 20.10
CA ALA A 610 33.82 21.68 21.53
C ALA A 610 35.25 21.44 22.03
N SER A 611 36.21 21.11 21.14
CA SER A 611 37.59 20.74 21.50
C SER A 611 37.67 19.67 22.62
N ALA A 612 36.67 18.79 22.67
CA ALA A 612 36.57 17.76 23.69
C ALA A 612 37.42 16.51 23.39
N VAL A 613 38.10 16.45 22.23
CA VAL A 613 38.92 15.30 21.83
C VAL A 613 40.40 15.64 22.01
N GLU A 614 41.04 14.91 22.90
CA GLU A 614 42.44 15.12 23.27
C GLU A 614 43.29 13.91 22.86
N ARG A 615 44.53 14.18 22.38
CA ARG A 615 45.49 13.12 22.09
C ARG A 615 46.13 12.60 23.39
N ARG A 616 46.16 11.28 23.56
CA ARG A 616 46.82 10.60 24.68
C ARG A 616 47.70 9.46 24.13
N GLY A 617 49.00 9.73 24.03
CA GLY A 617 49.95 8.80 23.40
C GLY A 617 49.69 8.58 21.92
N SER A 618 49.53 7.35 21.50
CA SER A 618 49.20 6.96 20.11
C SER A 618 47.71 7.01 19.78
N THR A 619 46.82 7.23 20.78
CA THR A 619 45.36 7.23 20.61
C THR A 619 44.76 8.56 21.06
N TYR A 620 43.44 8.68 20.91
CA TYR A 620 42.68 9.85 21.35
C TYR A 620 41.73 9.49 22.49
N PHE A 621 41.26 10.49 23.21
CA PHE A 621 40.32 10.39 24.33
C PHE A 621 39.27 11.50 24.20
N ILE A 622 38.04 11.21 24.58
CA ILE A 622 36.96 12.21 24.59
C ILE A 622 36.68 12.62 26.04
N ASP A 623 36.91 13.91 26.31
CA ASP A 623 36.56 14.50 27.60
C ASP A 623 35.03 14.71 27.66
N SER A 624 34.36 13.86 28.46
CA SER A 624 32.90 13.88 28.59
C SER A 624 32.36 15.17 29.22
N SER A 625 33.20 15.93 29.95
CA SER A 625 32.82 17.22 30.56
C SER A 625 32.72 18.34 29.52
N LYS A 626 33.56 18.28 28.47
CA LYS A 626 33.57 19.23 27.36
C LYS A 626 32.69 18.78 26.19
N CYS A 627 32.37 17.48 26.11
CA CYS A 627 31.67 16.89 24.98
C CYS A 627 30.22 17.36 24.90
N ILE A 628 29.84 18.03 23.82
CA ILE A 628 28.45 18.46 23.54
C ILE A 628 27.61 17.36 22.88
N ARG A 629 28.17 16.17 22.73
CA ARG A 629 27.48 14.95 22.19
C ARG A 629 26.94 15.14 20.77
N CYS A 630 27.60 15.90 19.91
CA CYS A 630 27.11 16.16 18.53
C CYS A 630 27.32 15.00 17.56
N GLY A 631 28.13 13.98 17.89
CA GLY A 631 28.39 12.81 17.04
C GLY A 631 29.38 13.04 15.88
N ALA A 632 29.87 14.25 15.64
CA ALA A 632 30.77 14.55 14.52
C ALA A 632 32.03 13.67 14.49
N CYS A 633 32.58 13.35 15.66
CA CYS A 633 33.74 12.47 15.80
C CYS A 633 33.46 11.02 15.39
N GLU A 634 32.26 10.53 15.64
CA GLU A 634 31.83 9.19 15.23
C GLU A 634 31.73 9.08 13.71
N VAL A 635 31.03 10.03 13.06
CA VAL A 635 30.87 10.07 11.60
C VAL A 635 32.19 10.22 10.86
N SER A 636 33.14 10.97 11.44
CA SER A 636 34.44 11.22 10.81
C SER A 636 35.49 10.15 11.03
N CYS A 637 35.23 9.15 11.86
CA CYS A 637 36.19 8.10 12.18
C CYS A 637 36.28 7.03 11.08
N PRO A 638 37.39 6.96 10.31
CA PRO A 638 37.49 6.06 9.16
C PRO A 638 37.49 4.57 9.53
N VAL A 639 37.81 4.24 10.79
CA VAL A 639 37.91 2.87 11.30
C VAL A 639 36.79 2.52 12.32
N GLY A 640 35.82 3.44 12.52
CA GLY A 640 34.74 3.26 13.48
C GLY A 640 35.20 3.03 14.92
N ALA A 641 36.33 3.64 15.33
CA ALA A 641 36.88 3.53 16.69
C ALA A 641 36.13 4.42 17.70
N VAL A 642 35.36 5.41 17.26
CA VAL A 642 34.47 6.19 18.14
C VAL A 642 33.16 5.41 18.32
N VAL A 643 32.85 5.04 19.55
CA VAL A 643 31.71 4.23 19.93
C VAL A 643 30.79 4.97 20.89
N ARG A 644 29.50 4.65 20.85
CA ARG A 644 28.50 5.11 21.82
C ARG A 644 28.46 4.17 23.03
N VAL A 645 28.50 4.74 24.22
CA VAL A 645 28.41 4.03 25.50
C VAL A 645 27.30 4.59 26.36
#